data_2e8d5ea232b51eed2ede1197b0a380ba
#
_entry.id   2e8d5ea232b51eed2ede1197b0a380ba
#
_cell.length_a   1.000
_cell.length_b   1.000
_cell.length_c   1.000
_cell.angle_alpha   90.00
_cell.angle_beta   90.00
_cell.angle_gamma   90.00
#
_symmetry.space_group_name_H-M   'P 1'
#
loop_
_entity.id
_entity.type
_entity.pdbx_description
1 polymer ?
#
loop_
_entity_poly.entity_id
_entity_poly.type
_entity_poly.pdbx_seq_one_letter_code
_entity_poly.pdbx_strand_id
1 'polypeptide(L)'
;MKQIIRLAWSYLKYYRKQTMALFLGIVLSCALFTGIGSLQKSGNHAARENARTKSGDWHYTMRCDTDWFEEFEKTYQPGEKEQGYCVEKTGVLTMRKVTEEPYEIELDYAEEGYLSMMGRTVKEGRYPEEEGEAALDEFTLRNLDIPRKIGTTFTLDGETFTLCGIVSEQPSALTQRMQVFVNPTLDYGTNGTFLYVKFDESKDSYGQMSAFADTFGISEKEIAANWELLEWLKNGNRINAAEAVKTGILHWKEAGLPYIWGNLDDKWNLKDKAVLAAIGVFGTFVIYSLFQVSVRKRMSQYSVMQTLGMESKRTFGVLTSELWMIFAVAYPVGCVLGNAAAWGIYQKIGSIFVRTKGIQHTNKYVAAEAAREAAQAGRAQAGAFQVSGEAILFGAIFLLCLLTLVSLILVRRMETLTLREMITKEGEAQTKRRKIYSLKRKDLTGVLTKKFMFSRKKTFIGIILSLSVGSVLFLGTAYLTENAKINNELTFKADDGLGSDIQVYEDSDSLSSLIPKVCAEQMEKISGLESVRPVRYMAGELTMSDDVFHWPEYYMGSENPEENILDADSDMVEKFNGRLVRKANGEYGLKVNIYGYDDRMLNELNDYLLEGEIDPEKMREEDTVILATLMDGQGNYDGISVSPGDALSVRIPKTAQTELLKFQGEDSLYQNSDLQVQAVVSRTLARVDQFYGDGAASIIMTNEQMKKYFGIEGYRTISIALKEHADAVAVTDEIRKVVFGVSDCVVKDYTEQIKVQNFYLNQKMLFFYGIAFVLLVISLLHIMNSMQYLVAARKHEFGILRAMGITDSGFRIMLLKEGLRYGVYSSIVMIALYLAVQKMLYYFMTHVFLYLHPKSGIQIVPILIMILVNLAICAAAVVISGQSVLKEQVVDAIRE
;
A
#
# COMPACT_ATOMS: atom_id res chain seq x y z
N MET A 1 -8.06 15.65 -48.67
CA MET A 1 -8.08 15.96 -47.24
C MET A 1 -9.07 17.08 -46.91
N LYS A 2 -9.08 18.27 -47.53
CA LYS A 2 -10.02 19.38 -47.24
C LYS A 2 -11.51 18.98 -47.30
N GLN A 3 -11.92 18.15 -48.29
CA GLN A 3 -13.33 17.69 -48.43
C GLN A 3 -13.79 16.76 -47.27
N ILE A 4 -12.89 15.87 -46.82
CA ILE A 4 -13.14 14.94 -45.68
C ILE A 4 -13.39 15.74 -44.39
N ILE A 5 -12.50 16.70 -44.11
CA ILE A 5 -12.64 17.57 -42.91
C ILE A 5 -13.93 18.42 -42.98
N ARG A 6 -14.25 18.99 -44.19
CA ARG A 6 -15.48 19.78 -44.35
C ARG A 6 -16.75 18.95 -44.14
N LEU A 7 -16.76 17.71 -44.63
CA LEU A 7 -17.88 16.77 -44.42
C LEU A 7 -18.02 16.38 -42.95
N ALA A 8 -16.93 16.02 -42.30
CA ALA A 8 -16.92 15.70 -40.88
C ALA A 8 -17.42 16.87 -40.00
N TRP A 9 -16.97 18.11 -40.30
CA TRP A 9 -17.44 19.31 -39.61
C TRP A 9 -18.95 19.57 -39.83
N SER A 10 -19.47 19.33 -41.04
CA SER A 10 -20.89 19.46 -41.33
C SER A 10 -21.74 18.49 -40.54
N TYR A 11 -21.27 17.24 -40.36
CA TYR A 11 -21.93 16.24 -39.52
C TYR A 11 -21.93 16.66 -38.04
N LEU A 12 -20.82 17.16 -37.51
CA LEU A 12 -20.75 17.63 -36.13
C LEU A 12 -21.72 18.77 -35.84
N LYS A 13 -21.87 19.70 -36.81
CA LYS A 13 -22.78 20.85 -36.69
C LYS A 13 -24.25 20.42 -36.79
N TYR A 14 -24.56 19.48 -37.66
CA TYR A 14 -25.96 19.02 -37.89
C TYR A 14 -26.46 18.14 -36.72
N TYR A 15 -25.63 17.20 -36.24
CA TYR A 15 -25.98 16.28 -35.15
C TYR A 15 -25.54 16.77 -33.78
N ARG A 16 -25.87 18.03 -33.42
CA ARG A 16 -25.38 18.70 -32.19
C ARG A 16 -25.57 17.90 -30.89
N LYS A 17 -26.75 17.26 -30.71
CA LYS A 17 -27.05 16.48 -29.48
C LYS A 17 -26.11 15.30 -29.30
N GLN A 18 -25.82 14.56 -30.39
CA GLN A 18 -24.88 13.41 -30.34
C GLN A 18 -23.43 13.87 -30.18
N THR A 19 -23.09 14.96 -30.91
CA THR A 19 -21.77 15.60 -30.78
C THR A 19 -21.51 16.05 -29.34
N MET A 20 -22.50 16.66 -28.67
CA MET A 20 -22.37 17.07 -27.27
C MET A 20 -22.24 15.88 -26.32
N ALA A 21 -23.02 14.80 -26.50
CA ALA A 21 -22.90 13.61 -25.70
C ALA A 21 -21.52 12.95 -25.87
N LEU A 22 -21.00 12.90 -27.11
CA LEU A 22 -19.68 12.37 -27.41
C LEU A 22 -18.56 13.26 -26.81
N PHE A 23 -18.72 14.58 -26.95
CA PHE A 23 -17.83 15.56 -26.35
C PHE A 23 -17.72 15.38 -24.82
N LEU A 24 -18.87 15.29 -24.13
CA LEU A 24 -18.89 15.07 -22.69
C LEU A 24 -18.28 13.72 -22.30
N GLY A 25 -18.52 12.67 -23.07
CA GLY A 25 -17.90 11.37 -22.84
C GLY A 25 -16.37 11.41 -22.97
N ILE A 26 -15.86 12.12 -23.99
CA ILE A 26 -14.43 12.31 -24.17
C ILE A 26 -13.85 13.19 -23.06
N VAL A 27 -14.49 14.33 -22.73
CA VAL A 27 -14.05 15.22 -21.62
C VAL A 27 -13.93 14.45 -20.31
N LEU A 28 -14.96 13.66 -19.98
CA LEU A 28 -14.95 12.91 -18.71
C LEU A 28 -13.86 11.83 -18.68
N SER A 29 -13.66 11.11 -19.79
CA SER A 29 -12.60 10.11 -19.91
C SER A 29 -11.20 10.74 -19.80
N CYS A 30 -11.00 11.90 -20.46
CA CYS A 30 -9.75 12.65 -20.39
C CYS A 30 -9.51 13.25 -18.99
N ALA A 31 -10.56 13.79 -18.36
CA ALA A 31 -10.49 14.34 -17.01
C ALA A 31 -10.08 13.27 -15.98
N LEU A 32 -10.67 12.08 -16.06
CA LEU A 32 -10.27 10.96 -15.22
C LEU A 32 -8.82 10.57 -15.44
N PHE A 33 -8.43 10.37 -16.70
CA PHE A 33 -7.08 9.94 -17.04
C PHE A 33 -6.01 10.91 -16.52
N THR A 34 -6.16 12.20 -16.83
CA THR A 34 -5.17 13.23 -16.45
C THR A 34 -5.23 13.60 -14.97
N GLY A 35 -6.44 13.62 -14.39
CA GLY A 35 -6.61 13.90 -12.96
C GLY A 35 -5.98 12.82 -12.08
N ILE A 36 -6.22 11.54 -12.40
CA ILE A 36 -5.62 10.41 -11.67
C ILE A 36 -4.10 10.41 -11.84
N GLY A 37 -3.58 10.61 -13.06
CA GLY A 37 -2.14 10.69 -13.29
C GLY A 37 -1.46 11.82 -12.50
N SER A 38 -2.12 12.97 -12.35
CA SER A 38 -1.60 14.09 -11.55
C SER A 38 -1.71 13.83 -10.05
N LEU A 39 -2.74 13.14 -9.58
CA LEU A 39 -2.83 12.70 -8.19
C LEU A 39 -1.74 11.68 -7.84
N GLN A 40 -1.48 10.71 -8.72
CA GLN A 40 -0.38 9.75 -8.54
C GLN A 40 0.97 10.47 -8.45
N LYS A 41 1.25 11.38 -9.39
CA LYS A 41 2.50 12.17 -9.37
C LYS A 41 2.64 12.98 -8.08
N SER A 42 1.56 13.67 -7.67
CA SER A 42 1.56 14.45 -6.43
C SER A 42 1.74 13.57 -5.19
N GLY A 43 1.13 12.37 -5.17
CA GLY A 43 1.29 11.39 -4.11
C GLY A 43 2.73 10.86 -4.02
N ASN A 44 3.34 10.49 -5.13
CA ASN A 44 4.73 10.05 -5.18
C ASN A 44 5.70 11.16 -4.77
N HIS A 45 5.42 12.41 -5.17
CA HIS A 45 6.21 13.56 -4.72
C HIS A 45 6.11 13.77 -3.21
N ALA A 46 4.89 13.74 -2.66
CA ALA A 46 4.67 13.87 -1.22
C ALA A 46 5.34 12.74 -0.43
N ALA A 47 5.30 11.50 -0.93
CA ALA A 47 5.96 10.36 -0.31
C ALA A 47 7.49 10.52 -0.32
N ARG A 48 8.06 11.03 -1.41
CA ARG A 48 9.49 11.31 -1.52
C ARG A 48 9.93 12.43 -0.57
N GLU A 49 9.19 13.54 -0.50
CA GLU A 49 9.49 14.63 0.46
C GLU A 49 9.37 14.16 1.91
N ASN A 50 8.41 13.27 2.19
CA ASN A 50 8.31 12.63 3.50
C ASN A 50 9.51 11.73 3.80
N ALA A 51 9.98 10.95 2.84
CA ALA A 51 11.18 10.13 2.99
C ALA A 51 12.42 11.00 3.28
N ARG A 52 12.58 12.12 2.56
CA ARG A 52 13.65 13.10 2.83
C ARG A 52 13.60 13.66 4.24
N THR A 53 12.41 14.04 4.71
CA THR A 53 12.26 14.56 6.07
C THR A 53 12.55 13.50 7.12
N LYS A 54 12.24 12.24 6.80
CA LYS A 54 12.35 11.12 7.72
C LYS A 54 13.77 10.55 7.84
N SER A 55 14.50 10.45 6.73
CA SER A 55 15.82 9.82 6.64
C SER A 55 16.95 10.76 6.19
N GLY A 56 16.64 12.02 5.84
CA GLY A 56 17.57 12.97 5.26
C GLY A 56 17.56 12.96 3.71
N ASP A 57 18.11 14.04 3.13
CA ASP A 57 18.14 14.27 1.67
C ASP A 57 19.48 13.80 1.05
N TRP A 58 19.82 12.54 1.26
CA TRP A 58 21.01 11.88 0.74
C TRP A 58 20.66 10.53 0.12
N HIS A 59 21.50 10.04 -0.80
CA HIS A 59 21.28 8.76 -1.50
C HIS A 59 22.14 7.63 -0.97
N TYR A 60 23.42 7.89 -0.80
CA TYR A 60 24.40 6.92 -0.35
C TYR A 60 25.33 7.56 0.66
N THR A 61 25.81 6.74 1.60
CA THR A 61 26.87 7.12 2.53
C THR A 61 27.97 6.06 2.50
N MET A 62 29.19 6.47 2.71
CA MET A 62 30.36 5.60 2.72
C MET A 62 31.29 6.00 3.83
N ARG A 63 31.85 5.00 4.48
CA ARG A 63 32.90 5.21 5.48
C ARG A 63 34.21 5.41 4.75
N CYS A 64 34.93 6.42 5.15
CA CYS A 64 36.20 6.80 4.54
C CYS A 64 37.26 6.94 5.62
N ASP A 65 38.51 6.52 5.31
CA ASP A 65 39.63 6.83 6.14
C ASP A 65 39.99 8.32 6.00
N THR A 66 40.59 8.91 7.07
CA THR A 66 40.90 10.33 7.09
C THR A 66 41.84 10.72 5.93
N ASP A 67 42.87 9.90 5.66
CA ASP A 67 43.82 10.11 4.56
C ASP A 67 43.15 10.11 3.18
N TRP A 68 42.22 9.18 2.95
CA TRP A 68 41.42 9.11 1.73
C TRP A 68 40.54 10.35 1.56
N PHE A 69 39.93 10.80 2.65
CA PHE A 69 39.06 11.95 2.63
C PHE A 69 39.80 13.25 2.30
N GLU A 70 41.00 13.46 2.85
CA GLU A 70 41.84 14.60 2.50
C GLU A 70 42.25 14.60 1.01
N GLU A 71 42.50 13.45 0.40
CA GLU A 71 42.79 13.31 -1.02
C GLU A 71 41.56 13.57 -1.87
N PHE A 72 40.39 13.07 -1.43
CA PHE A 72 39.08 13.31 -2.07
C PHE A 72 38.77 14.82 -2.11
N GLU A 73 38.90 15.54 -1.00
CA GLU A 73 38.64 16.99 -0.97
C GLU A 73 39.55 17.77 -1.91
N LYS A 74 40.78 17.34 -2.07
CA LYS A 74 41.76 17.97 -3.01
C LYS A 74 41.41 17.72 -4.47
N THR A 75 40.78 16.59 -4.76
CA THR A 75 40.54 16.10 -6.12
C THR A 75 39.13 16.40 -6.61
N TYR A 76 38.14 16.35 -5.70
CA TYR A 76 36.73 16.51 -6.05
C TYR A 76 36.33 18.00 -6.10
N GLN A 77 35.69 18.41 -7.23
CA GLN A 77 35.04 19.71 -7.35
C GLN A 77 33.54 19.54 -7.54
N PRO A 78 32.72 20.18 -6.68
CA PRO A 78 31.24 20.09 -6.80
C PRO A 78 30.76 20.62 -8.15
N GLY A 79 29.94 19.85 -8.85
CA GLY A 79 29.28 20.23 -10.10
C GLY A 79 30.03 19.87 -11.40
N GLU A 80 31.19 19.22 -11.34
CA GLU A 80 31.82 18.62 -12.54
C GLU A 80 31.01 17.42 -12.99
N LYS A 81 30.64 17.42 -14.27
CA LYS A 81 30.01 16.28 -14.95
C LYS A 81 31.11 15.35 -15.42
N GLU A 82 31.63 14.57 -14.52
CA GLU A 82 32.60 13.55 -14.88
C GLU A 82 31.95 12.22 -15.31
N GLN A 83 32.76 11.29 -15.71
CA GLN A 83 32.42 10.04 -16.42
C GLN A 83 31.30 9.21 -15.73
N GLY A 84 30.05 9.56 -16.01
CA GLY A 84 28.89 8.73 -15.66
C GLY A 84 28.11 9.15 -14.43
N TYR A 85 28.57 10.04 -13.57
CA TYR A 85 27.85 10.54 -12.38
C TYR A 85 27.72 12.07 -12.36
N CYS A 86 26.80 12.57 -11.56
CA CYS A 86 26.61 14.00 -11.28
C CYS A 86 26.18 14.15 -9.82
N VAL A 87 27.08 14.63 -8.99
CA VAL A 87 26.83 14.87 -7.58
C VAL A 87 26.16 16.23 -7.39
N GLU A 88 25.00 16.27 -6.77
CA GLU A 88 24.28 17.50 -6.43
C GLU A 88 24.77 18.10 -5.11
N LYS A 89 25.00 17.24 -4.11
CA LYS A 89 25.44 17.63 -2.78
C LYS A 89 26.34 16.56 -2.18
N THR A 90 27.30 17.00 -1.37
CA THR A 90 28.07 16.18 -0.44
C THR A 90 27.94 16.71 0.97
N GLY A 91 28.14 15.86 1.96
CA GLY A 91 28.20 16.24 3.36
C GLY A 91 29.09 15.26 4.14
N VAL A 92 29.85 15.76 5.08
CA VAL A 92 30.79 14.97 5.87
C VAL A 92 30.36 14.97 7.32
N LEU A 93 30.42 13.80 7.92
CA LEU A 93 30.26 13.58 9.34
C LEU A 93 31.45 12.80 9.86
N THR A 94 32.17 13.38 10.81
CA THR A 94 33.17 12.66 11.58
C THR A 94 32.64 12.41 12.98
N MET A 95 32.61 11.16 13.44
CA MET A 95 32.01 10.80 14.72
C MET A 95 33.00 10.05 15.64
N ARG A 96 32.83 10.25 16.93
CA ARG A 96 33.41 9.46 18.00
C ARG A 96 32.30 8.98 18.93
N LYS A 97 32.27 7.69 19.24
CA LYS A 97 31.32 7.13 20.20
C LYS A 97 31.89 7.19 21.61
N VAL A 98 31.05 7.61 22.54
CA VAL A 98 31.34 7.70 23.96
C VAL A 98 30.25 7.00 24.73
N THR A 99 30.61 6.21 25.73
CA THR A 99 29.66 5.51 26.58
C THR A 99 29.54 6.23 27.92
N GLU A 100 28.39 6.83 28.20
CA GLU A 100 27.95 7.31 29.50
C GLU A 100 26.79 6.44 29.95
N GLU A 101 27.05 5.47 30.80
CA GLU A 101 26.03 4.49 31.22
C GLU A 101 24.77 5.19 31.71
N PRO A 102 23.57 4.84 31.20
CA PRO A 102 23.27 3.71 30.30
C PRO A 102 23.26 4.06 28.80
N TYR A 103 23.81 5.21 28.41
CA TYR A 103 23.66 5.76 27.05
C TYR A 103 24.94 5.65 26.24
N GLU A 104 24.79 5.40 24.95
CA GLU A 104 25.83 5.60 23.94
C GLU A 104 25.61 6.97 23.27
N ILE A 105 26.62 7.84 23.30
CA ILE A 105 26.54 9.22 22.81
C ILE A 105 27.54 9.36 21.65
N GLU A 106 27.10 10.02 20.58
CA GLU A 106 27.95 10.37 19.45
C GLU A 106 28.44 11.81 19.60
N LEU A 107 29.78 11.96 19.71
CA LEU A 107 30.43 13.27 19.58
C LEU A 107 30.72 13.48 18.09
N ASP A 108 30.01 14.43 17.48
CA ASP A 108 29.98 14.61 16.05
C ASP A 108 30.58 15.95 15.63
N TYR A 109 31.47 15.91 14.64
CA TYR A 109 31.76 17.05 13.80
C TYR A 109 31.02 16.90 12.47
N ALA A 110 30.15 17.83 12.16
CA ALA A 110 29.33 17.81 10.96
C ALA A 110 29.54 19.07 10.11
N GLU A 111 29.83 18.88 8.84
CA GLU A 111 29.86 19.98 7.89
C GLU A 111 28.46 20.54 7.55
N GLU A 112 28.45 21.78 7.05
CA GLU A 112 27.20 22.44 6.60
C GLU A 112 26.42 21.60 5.57
N GLY A 113 27.13 20.89 4.70
CA GLY A 113 26.56 19.97 3.71
C GLY A 113 25.75 18.85 4.37
N TYR A 114 26.32 18.18 5.37
CA TYR A 114 25.64 17.15 6.15
C TYR A 114 24.44 17.71 6.91
N LEU A 115 24.62 18.81 7.65
CA LEU A 115 23.53 19.45 8.39
C LEU A 115 22.36 19.81 7.47
N SER A 116 22.66 20.36 6.30
CA SER A 116 21.67 20.67 5.27
C SER A 116 20.94 19.44 4.74
N MET A 117 21.65 18.32 4.51
CA MET A 117 21.06 17.06 4.06
C MET A 117 20.15 16.44 5.13
N MET A 118 20.54 16.55 6.40
CA MET A 118 19.74 16.05 7.52
C MET A 118 18.63 17.01 7.96
N GLY A 119 18.54 18.20 7.34
CA GLY A 119 17.56 19.23 7.74
C GLY A 119 17.84 19.80 9.14
N ARG A 120 19.08 19.68 9.62
CA ARG A 120 19.48 20.19 10.94
C ARG A 120 19.68 21.70 10.86
N THR A 121 19.04 22.43 11.73
CA THR A 121 19.15 23.89 11.84
C THR A 121 19.36 24.29 13.28
N VAL A 122 20.11 25.34 13.50
CA VAL A 122 20.25 25.93 14.85
C VAL A 122 18.98 26.69 15.20
N LYS A 123 18.29 26.28 16.27
CA LYS A 123 17.07 26.89 16.79
C LYS A 123 17.38 28.06 17.71
N GLU A 124 18.39 27.92 18.57
CA GLU A 124 18.83 28.92 19.53
C GLU A 124 20.36 28.91 19.63
N GLY A 125 20.98 30.06 19.83
CA GLY A 125 22.44 30.15 19.93
C GLY A 125 23.13 30.06 18.57
N ARG A 126 24.27 29.39 18.52
CA ARG A 126 25.06 29.16 17.31
C ARG A 126 25.64 27.72 17.26
N TYR A 127 26.15 27.34 16.11
CA TYR A 127 26.93 26.10 15.98
C TYR A 127 28.31 26.25 16.64
N PRO A 128 28.91 25.16 17.17
CA PRO A 128 30.23 25.22 17.85
C PRO A 128 31.34 25.72 16.91
N GLU A 129 32.04 26.78 17.32
CA GLU A 129 33.18 27.35 16.59
C GLU A 129 34.48 27.25 17.38
N GLU A 130 34.40 27.18 18.73
CA GLU A 130 35.55 27.17 19.62
C GLU A 130 35.66 25.81 20.34
N GLU A 131 36.89 25.48 20.79
CA GLU A 131 37.15 24.29 21.58
C GLU A 131 36.33 24.30 22.88
N GLY A 132 35.76 23.17 23.25
CA GLY A 132 34.91 23.04 24.44
C GLY A 132 33.48 23.57 24.28
N GLU A 133 33.08 23.98 23.08
CA GLU A 133 31.68 24.30 22.77
C GLU A 133 30.93 23.10 22.22
N ALA A 134 29.65 23.01 22.57
CA ALA A 134 28.80 21.97 22.08
C ALA A 134 27.39 22.48 21.72
N ALA A 135 26.79 21.88 20.69
CA ALA A 135 25.37 22.08 20.33
C ALA A 135 24.63 20.76 20.37
N LEU A 136 23.48 20.75 21.01
CA LEU A 136 22.66 19.55 21.25
C LEU A 136 21.22 19.80 20.81
N ASP A 137 20.51 18.72 20.51
CA ASP A 137 19.05 18.79 20.35
C ASP A 137 18.32 18.63 21.69
N GLU A 138 17.01 18.91 21.69
CA GLU A 138 16.21 18.82 22.92
C GLU A 138 16.12 17.39 23.48
N PHE A 139 16.15 16.37 22.60
CA PHE A 139 16.15 14.98 23.01
C PHE A 139 17.41 14.65 23.81
N THR A 140 18.58 15.00 23.28
CA THR A 140 19.88 14.78 23.96
C THR A 140 19.97 15.57 25.26
N LEU A 141 19.54 16.85 25.27
CA LEU A 141 19.52 17.67 26.48
C LEU A 141 18.71 17.03 27.62
N ARG A 142 17.53 16.48 27.28
CA ARG A 142 16.63 15.86 28.28
C ARG A 142 17.20 14.57 28.83
N ASN A 143 17.74 13.71 27.96
CA ASN A 143 18.26 12.42 28.39
C ASN A 143 19.54 12.52 29.21
N LEU A 144 20.36 13.56 28.97
CA LEU A 144 21.56 13.85 29.75
C LEU A 144 21.28 14.77 30.94
N ASP A 145 20.04 15.12 31.24
CA ASP A 145 19.62 16.05 32.30
C ASP A 145 20.34 17.40 32.27
N ILE A 146 20.68 17.87 31.04
CA ILE A 146 21.31 19.14 30.80
C ILE A 146 20.24 20.25 30.72
N PRO A 147 20.33 21.34 31.55
CA PRO A 147 19.36 22.42 31.47
C PRO A 147 19.36 23.12 30.10
N ARG A 148 18.17 23.35 29.54
CA ARG A 148 17.96 24.04 28.26
C ARG A 148 18.27 25.53 28.38
N LYS A 149 19.54 25.87 28.57
CA LYS A 149 20.01 27.26 28.71
C LYS A 149 21.39 27.41 28.10
N ILE A 150 21.52 28.26 27.09
CA ILE A 150 22.80 28.58 26.48
C ILE A 150 23.79 29.08 27.54
N GLY A 151 25.02 28.60 27.50
CA GLY A 151 26.09 28.87 28.51
C GLY A 151 26.12 27.86 29.65
N THR A 152 25.24 26.86 29.68
CA THR A 152 25.34 25.74 30.65
C THR A 152 26.54 24.91 30.36
N THR A 153 27.35 24.60 31.39
CA THR A 153 28.49 23.68 31.31
C THR A 153 28.06 22.26 31.72
N PHE A 154 28.55 21.26 31.02
CA PHE A 154 28.31 19.83 31.31
C PHE A 154 29.56 19.04 30.99
N THR A 155 29.67 17.83 31.51
CA THR A 155 30.87 16.96 31.34
C THR A 155 30.42 15.68 30.63
N LEU A 156 31.16 15.29 29.58
CA LEU A 156 31.03 14.03 28.86
C LEU A 156 32.41 13.38 28.71
N ASP A 157 32.56 12.11 29.00
CA ASP A 157 33.84 11.37 28.91
C ASP A 157 35.03 12.06 29.60
N GLY A 158 34.74 12.79 30.68
CA GLY A 158 35.75 13.53 31.42
C GLY A 158 36.10 14.91 30.81
N GLU A 159 35.61 15.26 29.68
CA GLU A 159 35.77 16.56 29.02
C GLU A 159 34.61 17.51 29.37
N THR A 160 34.90 18.80 29.56
CA THR A 160 33.87 19.81 29.91
C THR A 160 33.49 20.61 28.70
N PHE A 161 32.20 20.63 28.39
CA PHE A 161 31.62 21.37 27.28
C PHE A 161 30.74 22.52 27.79
N THR A 162 30.60 23.55 26.95
CA THR A 162 29.67 24.67 27.16
C THR A 162 28.60 24.63 26.07
N LEU A 163 27.34 24.57 26.44
CA LEU A 163 26.24 24.61 25.50
C LEU A 163 26.17 25.94 24.76
N CYS A 164 26.57 26.00 23.51
CA CYS A 164 26.54 27.20 22.67
C CYS A 164 25.37 27.28 21.73
N GLY A 165 24.70 26.15 21.45
CA GLY A 165 23.57 26.08 20.55
C GLY A 165 22.57 24.97 20.84
N ILE A 166 21.34 25.20 20.45
CA ILE A 166 20.28 24.19 20.44
C ILE A 166 19.89 23.94 18.98
N VAL A 167 20.09 22.72 18.51
CA VAL A 167 19.78 22.31 17.14
C VAL A 167 18.40 21.68 17.03
N SER A 168 17.87 21.63 15.81
CA SER A 168 16.61 20.93 15.54
C SER A 168 16.75 19.41 15.77
N GLU A 169 15.63 18.77 16.06
CA GLU A 169 15.60 17.31 16.20
C GLU A 169 16.11 16.58 14.95
N GLN A 170 16.57 15.36 15.15
CA GLN A 170 17.03 14.48 14.07
C GLN A 170 15.89 14.05 13.15
N PRO A 171 16.20 13.66 11.90
CA PRO A 171 15.26 12.91 11.08
C PRO A 171 14.71 11.70 11.85
N SER A 172 13.41 11.45 11.73
CA SER A 172 12.70 10.47 12.58
C SER A 172 13.19 9.02 12.46
N ALA A 173 13.94 8.68 11.40
CA ALA A 173 14.57 7.38 11.25
C ALA A 173 15.82 7.20 12.15
N LEU A 174 16.37 8.29 12.68
CA LEU A 174 17.60 8.33 13.46
C LEU A 174 17.38 8.68 14.94
N THR A 175 16.14 8.71 15.41
CA THR A 175 15.70 9.28 16.69
C THR A 175 16.18 8.57 17.97
N GLN A 176 17.00 7.55 17.87
CA GLN A 176 17.53 6.87 19.07
C GLN A 176 18.99 7.22 19.35
N ARG A 177 19.62 8.02 18.52
CA ARG A 177 21.00 8.41 18.71
C ARG A 177 21.09 9.73 19.45
N MET A 178 21.90 9.81 20.49
CA MET A 178 22.23 11.08 21.14
C MET A 178 23.44 11.69 20.46
N GLN A 179 23.24 12.81 19.76
CA GLN A 179 24.29 13.53 19.05
C GLN A 179 24.65 14.80 19.77
N VAL A 180 25.94 14.95 20.01
CA VAL A 180 26.56 16.17 20.54
C VAL A 180 27.49 16.72 19.48
N PHE A 181 27.09 17.81 18.84
CA PHE A 181 27.90 18.48 17.84
C PHE A 181 28.99 19.32 18.51
N VAL A 182 30.23 19.18 18.06
CA VAL A 182 31.41 19.80 18.62
C VAL A 182 32.28 20.43 17.53
N ASN A 183 33.31 21.19 17.90
CA ASN A 183 34.24 21.82 16.97
C ASN A 183 35.26 20.80 16.42
N PRO A 184 35.68 20.88 15.12
CA PRO A 184 36.62 19.95 14.47
C PRO A 184 38.05 19.99 14.99
N THR A 185 38.43 21.00 15.76
CA THR A 185 39.81 21.14 16.29
C THR A 185 40.12 20.15 17.40
N LEU A 186 39.17 19.45 17.94
CA LEU A 186 39.37 18.41 18.93
C LEU A 186 39.76 17.08 18.24
N ASP A 187 40.89 16.50 18.65
CA ASP A 187 41.32 15.19 18.22
C ASP A 187 40.50 14.11 18.96
N TYR A 188 39.32 13.87 18.52
CA TYR A 188 38.37 12.93 19.16
C TYR A 188 38.67 11.45 18.89
N GLY A 189 39.87 11.08 18.42
CA GLY A 189 40.19 9.68 18.13
C GLY A 189 39.08 9.01 17.32
N THR A 190 38.94 9.41 16.10
CA THR A 190 37.79 9.16 15.23
C THR A 190 37.39 7.69 15.10
N ASN A 191 36.15 7.35 15.41
CA ASN A 191 35.56 6.04 15.09
C ASN A 191 35.28 5.89 13.58
N GLY A 192 35.30 7.00 12.84
CA GLY A 192 35.20 7.04 11.39
C GLY A 192 34.71 8.37 10.81
N THR A 193 35.09 8.63 9.58
CA THR A 193 34.54 9.71 8.78
C THR A 193 33.60 9.14 7.72
N PHE A 194 32.41 9.74 7.60
CA PHE A 194 31.38 9.32 6.67
C PHE A 194 31.14 10.41 5.65
N LEU A 195 31.21 10.04 4.37
CA LEU A 195 30.83 10.89 3.26
C LEU A 195 29.40 10.57 2.85
N TYR A 196 28.52 11.55 2.90
CA TYR A 196 27.13 11.49 2.40
C TYR A 196 27.06 12.11 1.02
N VAL A 197 26.45 11.44 0.07
CA VAL A 197 26.37 11.86 -1.32
C VAL A 197 24.93 11.86 -1.82
N LYS A 198 24.55 12.94 -2.48
CA LYS A 198 23.32 13.06 -3.24
C LYS A 198 23.64 13.24 -4.72
N PHE A 199 23.16 12.33 -5.56
CA PHE A 199 23.30 12.36 -7.01
C PHE A 199 22.10 13.04 -7.70
N ASP A 200 22.25 13.35 -8.98
CA ASP A 200 21.18 13.86 -9.86
C ASP A 200 20.02 12.85 -9.93
N GLU A 201 18.86 13.20 -9.36
CA GLU A 201 17.67 12.33 -9.29
C GLU A 201 17.01 12.07 -10.65
N SER A 202 17.40 12.81 -11.70
CA SER A 202 16.87 12.59 -13.05
C SER A 202 17.49 11.38 -13.75
N LYS A 203 18.62 10.87 -13.22
CA LYS A 203 19.41 9.77 -13.77
C LYS A 203 19.34 8.54 -12.85
N ASP A 204 19.88 7.42 -13.33
CA ASP A 204 20.05 6.19 -12.56
C ASP A 204 20.96 6.42 -11.35
N SER A 205 20.41 6.42 -10.16
CA SER A 205 21.14 6.68 -8.93
C SER A 205 22.18 5.59 -8.61
N TYR A 206 21.86 4.32 -8.91
CA TYR A 206 22.79 3.21 -8.73
C TYR A 206 23.94 3.25 -9.73
N GLY A 207 23.65 3.49 -11.00
CA GLY A 207 24.69 3.63 -12.03
C GLY A 207 25.64 4.80 -11.75
N GLN A 208 25.11 5.91 -11.19
CA GLN A 208 25.92 7.03 -10.77
C GLN A 208 26.81 6.68 -9.54
N MET A 209 26.26 5.96 -8.58
CA MET A 209 26.99 5.50 -7.40
C MET A 209 28.12 4.54 -7.81
N SER A 210 27.85 3.55 -8.66
CA SER A 210 28.88 2.61 -9.14
C SER A 210 30.01 3.34 -9.89
N ALA A 211 29.67 4.28 -10.79
CA ALA A 211 30.68 5.08 -11.50
C ALA A 211 31.49 5.98 -10.56
N PHE A 212 30.86 6.52 -9.50
CA PHE A 212 31.52 7.30 -8.47
C PHE A 212 32.48 6.42 -7.65
N ALA A 213 32.02 5.25 -7.20
CA ALA A 213 32.82 4.28 -6.47
C ALA A 213 34.05 3.80 -7.27
N ASP A 214 33.87 3.50 -8.57
CA ASP A 214 34.94 3.11 -9.46
C ASP A 214 36.00 4.24 -9.67
N THR A 215 35.53 5.49 -9.73
CA THR A 215 36.42 6.65 -9.94
C THR A 215 37.29 6.90 -8.72
N PHE A 216 36.75 6.75 -7.51
CA PHE A 216 37.45 7.04 -6.26
C PHE A 216 38.00 5.79 -5.56
N GLY A 217 37.90 4.61 -6.17
CA GLY A 217 38.43 3.34 -5.64
C GLY A 217 37.74 2.84 -4.37
N ILE A 218 36.43 3.19 -4.20
CA ILE A 218 35.62 2.79 -3.04
C ILE A 218 34.98 1.43 -3.35
N SER A 219 35.07 0.50 -2.39
CA SER A 219 34.37 -0.78 -2.51
C SER A 219 32.85 -0.57 -2.39
N GLU A 220 32.05 -1.15 -3.31
CA GLU A 220 30.58 -1.11 -3.20
C GLU A 220 30.05 -1.69 -1.87
N LYS A 221 30.83 -2.54 -1.21
CA LYS A 221 30.51 -3.13 0.10
C LYS A 221 30.57 -2.12 1.25
N GLU A 222 31.34 -1.06 1.10
CA GLU A 222 31.50 0.02 2.08
C GLU A 222 30.42 1.11 1.92
N ILE A 223 29.54 0.97 0.93
CA ILE A 223 28.52 1.96 0.61
C ILE A 223 27.19 1.54 1.16
N ALA A 224 26.65 2.32 2.08
CA ALA A 224 25.29 2.16 2.58
C ALA A 224 24.31 3.05 1.82
N ALA A 225 23.09 2.56 1.61
CA ALA A 225 22.06 3.20 0.81
C ALA A 225 20.90 3.73 1.68
N ASN A 226 20.42 4.93 1.38
CA ASN A 226 19.20 5.46 1.98
C ASN A 226 17.97 4.82 1.30
N TRP A 227 17.63 3.60 1.71
CA TRP A 227 16.53 2.82 1.12
C TRP A 227 15.17 3.51 1.24
N GLU A 228 14.94 4.28 2.30
CA GLU A 228 13.70 5.04 2.50
C GLU A 228 13.48 6.06 1.37
N LEU A 229 14.54 6.72 0.91
CA LEU A 229 14.47 7.69 -0.19
C LEU A 229 14.58 7.03 -1.56
N LEU A 230 15.49 6.06 -1.72
CA LEU A 230 15.76 5.40 -3.00
C LEU A 230 14.56 4.60 -3.52
N GLU A 231 13.71 4.07 -2.65
CA GLU A 231 12.45 3.41 -3.02
C GLU A 231 11.55 4.32 -3.88
N TRP A 232 11.61 5.64 -3.65
CA TRP A 232 10.79 6.62 -4.37
C TRP A 232 11.50 7.26 -5.57
N LEU A 233 12.78 6.93 -5.79
CA LEU A 233 13.54 7.39 -6.94
C LEU A 233 13.48 6.36 -8.08
N LYS A 234 13.35 6.86 -9.30
CA LYS A 234 13.44 5.99 -10.47
C LYS A 234 14.86 5.45 -10.60
N ASN A 235 14.96 4.15 -10.89
CA ASN A 235 16.24 3.46 -11.15
C ASN A 235 17.18 3.25 -9.95
N GLY A 236 16.63 3.23 -8.71
CA GLY A 236 17.41 2.81 -7.53
C GLY A 236 17.74 1.30 -7.51
N ASN A 237 17.21 0.51 -8.44
CA ASN A 237 17.32 -0.94 -8.44
C ASN A 237 18.50 -1.45 -9.26
N ARG A 238 19.31 -2.34 -8.66
CA ARG A 238 20.55 -2.92 -9.24
C ARG A 238 20.32 -3.78 -10.48
N ILE A 239 19.10 -4.28 -10.70
CA ILE A 239 18.85 -5.33 -11.70
C ILE A 239 18.40 -4.72 -13.03
N ASN A 240 19.11 -5.07 -14.11
CA ASN A 240 18.71 -4.71 -15.47
C ASN A 240 17.40 -5.46 -15.84
N ALA A 241 16.46 -4.80 -16.55
CA ALA A 241 15.18 -5.38 -16.95
C ALA A 241 15.32 -6.74 -17.69
N ALA A 242 16.35 -6.88 -18.55
CA ALA A 242 16.63 -8.14 -19.24
C ALA A 242 17.12 -9.23 -18.28
N GLU A 243 17.90 -8.85 -17.29
CA GLU A 243 18.41 -9.72 -16.24
C GLU A 243 17.30 -10.15 -15.28
N ALA A 244 16.45 -9.22 -14.88
CA ALA A 244 15.25 -9.52 -14.09
C ALA A 244 14.33 -10.55 -14.75
N VAL A 245 14.10 -10.39 -16.07
CA VAL A 245 13.32 -11.35 -16.86
C VAL A 245 14.04 -12.71 -16.96
N LYS A 246 15.34 -12.72 -17.20
CA LYS A 246 16.16 -13.94 -17.29
C LYS A 246 16.17 -14.71 -15.97
N THR A 247 16.43 -14.02 -14.87
CA THR A 247 16.43 -14.60 -13.51
C THR A 247 15.06 -15.10 -13.11
N GLY A 248 14.00 -14.33 -13.34
CA GLY A 248 12.64 -14.74 -13.03
C GLY A 248 12.15 -15.93 -13.89
N ILE A 249 12.65 -16.09 -15.12
CA ILE A 249 12.38 -17.29 -15.94
C ILE A 249 13.18 -18.48 -15.43
N LEU A 250 14.43 -18.30 -15.04
CA LEU A 250 15.31 -19.34 -14.52
C LEU A 250 14.76 -19.92 -13.21
N HIS A 251 14.31 -19.07 -12.32
CA HIS A 251 13.73 -19.40 -11.01
C HIS A 251 12.19 -19.30 -11.00
N TRP A 252 11.54 -19.78 -12.08
CA TRP A 252 10.08 -19.62 -12.24
C TRP A 252 9.26 -20.19 -11.09
N LYS A 253 9.71 -21.29 -10.47
CA LYS A 253 9.01 -21.93 -9.36
C LYS A 253 9.11 -21.15 -8.04
N GLU A 254 10.20 -20.43 -7.83
CA GLU A 254 10.54 -19.74 -6.58
C GLU A 254 10.14 -18.27 -6.61
N ALA A 255 10.41 -17.61 -7.71
CA ALA A 255 10.25 -16.18 -7.85
C ALA A 255 9.24 -15.75 -8.94
N GLY A 256 9.23 -16.41 -10.09
CA GLY A 256 8.25 -16.30 -11.17
C GLY A 256 7.84 -14.89 -11.61
N LEU A 257 6.56 -14.77 -11.99
CA LEU A 257 5.96 -13.52 -12.45
C LEU A 257 6.03 -12.35 -11.44
N PRO A 258 5.86 -12.55 -10.13
CA PRO A 258 5.94 -11.45 -9.15
C PRO A 258 7.30 -10.76 -9.15
N TYR A 259 8.38 -11.53 -9.21
CA TYR A 259 9.75 -11.01 -9.28
C TYR A 259 10.00 -10.19 -10.55
N ILE A 260 9.63 -10.75 -11.72
CA ILE A 260 9.75 -10.04 -13.00
C ILE A 260 8.94 -8.74 -12.97
N TRP A 261 7.69 -8.84 -12.51
CA TRP A 261 6.79 -7.67 -12.45
C TRP A 261 7.27 -6.60 -11.50
N GLY A 262 7.75 -6.97 -10.30
CA GLY A 262 8.30 -6.05 -9.32
C GLY A 262 9.47 -5.24 -9.90
N ASN A 263 10.47 -5.92 -10.43
CA ASN A 263 11.65 -5.24 -11.00
C ASN A 263 11.34 -4.37 -12.23
N LEU A 264 10.37 -4.79 -13.07
CA LEU A 264 9.92 -3.97 -14.20
C LEU A 264 9.08 -2.78 -13.75
N ASP A 265 8.30 -2.93 -12.68
CA ASP A 265 7.48 -1.88 -12.10
C ASP A 265 8.35 -0.78 -11.49
N ASP A 266 9.37 -1.15 -10.72
CA ASP A 266 10.33 -0.21 -10.12
C ASP A 266 11.00 0.66 -11.19
N LYS A 267 11.36 0.05 -12.33
CA LYS A 267 12.01 0.77 -13.43
C LYS A 267 11.06 1.65 -14.26
N TRP A 268 9.84 1.18 -14.52
CA TRP A 268 8.94 1.81 -15.49
C TRP A 268 7.63 2.31 -14.95
N ASN A 269 7.37 2.19 -13.65
CA ASN A 269 6.09 2.50 -13.01
C ASN A 269 4.93 1.83 -13.76
N LEU A 270 5.05 0.52 -14.01
CA LEU A 270 4.09 -0.23 -14.82
C LEU A 270 2.71 -0.30 -14.16
N LYS A 271 2.66 -0.37 -12.83
CA LYS A 271 1.40 -0.37 -12.07
C LYS A 271 0.60 0.88 -12.36
N ASP A 272 1.23 2.04 -12.27
CA ASP A 272 0.59 3.34 -12.52
C ASP A 272 0.11 3.45 -13.97
N LYS A 273 0.96 3.07 -14.92
CA LYS A 273 0.62 3.08 -16.35
C LYS A 273 -0.47 2.07 -16.69
N ALA A 274 -0.49 0.89 -16.05
CA ALA A 274 -1.52 -0.12 -16.24
C ALA A 274 -2.89 0.38 -15.75
N VAL A 275 -2.94 1.04 -14.59
CA VAL A 275 -4.17 1.65 -14.07
C VAL A 275 -4.69 2.73 -15.02
N LEU A 276 -3.81 3.62 -15.48
CA LEU A 276 -4.18 4.66 -16.46
C LEU A 276 -4.66 4.05 -17.77
N ALA A 277 -3.98 3.01 -18.28
CA ALA A 277 -4.38 2.31 -19.49
C ALA A 277 -5.74 1.64 -19.34
N ALA A 278 -6.01 0.98 -18.22
CA ALA A 278 -7.31 0.37 -17.94
C ALA A 278 -8.45 1.42 -17.94
N ILE A 279 -8.23 2.57 -17.32
CA ILE A 279 -9.17 3.70 -17.32
C ILE A 279 -9.40 4.22 -18.75
N GLY A 280 -8.33 4.36 -19.53
CA GLY A 280 -8.39 4.80 -20.93
C GLY A 280 -9.15 3.82 -21.81
N VAL A 281 -8.93 2.51 -21.66
CA VAL A 281 -9.68 1.46 -22.39
C VAL A 281 -11.15 1.49 -22.02
N PHE A 282 -11.47 1.60 -20.73
CA PHE A 282 -12.86 1.70 -20.28
C PHE A 282 -13.56 2.96 -20.82
N GLY A 283 -12.91 4.12 -20.73
CA GLY A 283 -13.42 5.37 -21.30
C GLY A 283 -13.65 5.26 -22.81
N THR A 284 -12.72 4.63 -23.52
CA THR A 284 -12.83 4.39 -24.98
C THR A 284 -13.96 3.44 -25.32
N PHE A 285 -14.25 2.44 -24.51
CA PHE A 285 -15.41 1.56 -24.70
C PHE A 285 -16.72 2.35 -24.64
N VAL A 286 -16.82 3.31 -23.74
CA VAL A 286 -17.99 4.20 -23.65
C VAL A 286 -18.08 5.12 -24.86
N ILE A 287 -16.95 5.73 -25.26
CA ILE A 287 -16.87 6.56 -26.47
C ILE A 287 -17.26 5.74 -27.71
N TYR A 288 -16.75 4.51 -27.86
CA TYR A 288 -17.17 3.59 -28.92
C TYR A 288 -18.68 3.40 -28.99
N SER A 289 -19.30 3.15 -27.81
CA SER A 289 -20.74 2.96 -27.74
C SER A 289 -21.51 4.21 -28.15
N LEU A 290 -21.13 5.39 -27.67
CA LEU A 290 -21.73 6.68 -28.04
C LEU A 290 -21.56 6.96 -29.52
N PHE A 291 -20.37 6.77 -30.05
CA PHE A 291 -20.06 7.02 -31.46
C PHE A 291 -20.75 6.02 -32.38
N GLN A 292 -20.81 4.75 -32.01
CA GLN A 292 -21.56 3.74 -32.77
C GLN A 292 -23.05 4.13 -32.99
N VAL A 293 -23.69 4.69 -31.95
CA VAL A 293 -25.07 5.17 -32.06
C VAL A 293 -25.15 6.35 -33.02
N SER A 294 -24.20 7.28 -32.96
CA SER A 294 -24.14 8.41 -33.89
C SER A 294 -23.95 7.96 -35.35
N VAL A 295 -23.05 7.04 -35.61
CA VAL A 295 -22.76 6.48 -36.93
C VAL A 295 -23.96 5.71 -37.48
N ARG A 296 -24.63 4.90 -36.67
CA ARG A 296 -25.83 4.14 -37.10
C ARG A 296 -26.98 5.05 -37.55
N LYS A 297 -27.18 6.21 -36.95
CA LYS A 297 -28.20 7.18 -37.41
C LYS A 297 -27.92 7.73 -38.81
N ARG A 298 -26.66 7.72 -39.22
CA ARG A 298 -26.17 8.25 -40.51
C ARG A 298 -25.84 7.17 -41.52
N MET A 299 -26.09 5.91 -41.19
CA MET A 299 -25.67 4.75 -41.99
C MET A 299 -26.23 4.80 -43.41
N SER A 300 -27.50 5.22 -43.59
CA SER A 300 -28.11 5.41 -44.91
C SER A 300 -27.42 6.47 -45.73
N GLN A 301 -26.94 7.56 -45.14
CA GLN A 301 -26.17 8.61 -45.83
C GLN A 301 -24.83 8.10 -46.32
N TYR A 302 -24.12 7.30 -45.50
CA TYR A 302 -22.87 6.66 -45.91
C TYR A 302 -23.09 5.65 -47.04
N SER A 303 -24.20 4.88 -46.99
CA SER A 303 -24.54 3.96 -48.05
C SER A 303 -24.78 4.68 -49.38
N VAL A 304 -25.56 5.77 -49.41
CA VAL A 304 -25.76 6.59 -50.62
C VAL A 304 -24.40 7.14 -51.12
N MET A 305 -23.51 7.59 -50.27
CA MET A 305 -22.22 8.04 -50.69
C MET A 305 -21.34 6.91 -51.25
N GLN A 306 -21.44 5.71 -50.74
CA GLN A 306 -20.76 4.51 -51.24
C GLN A 306 -21.28 4.09 -52.60
N THR A 307 -22.63 4.18 -52.83
CA THR A 307 -23.21 3.94 -54.17
C THR A 307 -22.74 4.96 -55.17
N LEU A 308 -22.43 6.20 -54.74
CA LEU A 308 -21.87 7.25 -55.59
C LEU A 308 -20.32 7.14 -55.77
N GLY A 309 -19.68 6.04 -55.31
CA GLY A 309 -18.25 5.75 -55.51
C GLY A 309 -17.34 6.17 -54.37
N MET A 310 -17.86 6.43 -53.14
CA MET A 310 -17.01 6.72 -51.99
C MET A 310 -16.35 5.45 -51.43
N GLU A 311 -15.05 5.37 -51.49
CA GLU A 311 -14.25 4.25 -50.94
C GLU A 311 -14.31 4.16 -49.42
N SER A 312 -14.22 2.95 -48.87
CA SER A 312 -14.15 2.70 -47.41
C SER A 312 -13.03 3.48 -46.70
N LYS A 313 -11.88 3.68 -47.37
CA LYS A 313 -10.78 4.49 -46.84
C LYS A 313 -11.20 5.94 -46.57
N ARG A 314 -12.03 6.53 -47.45
CA ARG A 314 -12.56 7.90 -47.25
C ARG A 314 -13.58 7.94 -46.14
N THR A 315 -14.42 6.92 -46.00
CA THR A 315 -15.35 6.77 -44.86
C THR A 315 -14.58 6.71 -43.54
N PHE A 316 -13.50 5.91 -43.51
CA PHE A 316 -12.61 5.87 -42.34
C PHE A 316 -12.01 7.26 -42.05
N GLY A 317 -11.53 7.96 -43.03
CA GLY A 317 -11.00 9.33 -42.90
C GLY A 317 -12.03 10.31 -42.33
N VAL A 318 -13.31 10.22 -42.72
CA VAL A 318 -14.40 11.09 -42.20
C VAL A 318 -14.67 10.77 -40.72
N LEU A 319 -14.84 9.49 -40.39
CA LEU A 319 -15.12 9.09 -38.99
C LEU A 319 -13.97 9.41 -38.02
N THR A 320 -12.73 9.17 -38.49
CA THR A 320 -11.53 9.51 -37.71
C THR A 320 -11.39 11.03 -37.52
N SER A 321 -11.64 11.81 -38.59
CA SER A 321 -11.59 13.27 -38.52
C SER A 321 -12.65 13.85 -37.58
N GLU A 322 -13.84 13.26 -37.54
CA GLU A 322 -14.88 13.65 -36.57
C GLU A 322 -14.40 13.45 -35.10
N LEU A 323 -13.89 12.26 -34.80
CA LEU A 323 -13.39 11.97 -33.44
C LEU A 323 -12.20 12.84 -33.06
N TRP A 324 -11.27 13.05 -33.99
CA TRP A 324 -10.08 13.89 -33.76
C TRP A 324 -10.44 15.35 -33.55
N MET A 325 -11.42 15.90 -34.33
CA MET A 325 -11.89 17.28 -34.14
C MET A 325 -12.55 17.46 -32.76
N ILE A 326 -13.38 16.49 -32.32
CA ILE A 326 -13.98 16.55 -30.98
C ILE A 326 -12.89 16.41 -29.92
N PHE A 327 -11.95 15.47 -30.10
CA PHE A 327 -10.84 15.22 -29.17
C PHE A 327 -9.96 16.47 -29.01
N ALA A 328 -9.63 17.16 -30.11
CA ALA A 328 -8.80 18.36 -30.07
C ALA A 328 -9.37 19.47 -29.17
N VAL A 329 -10.69 19.54 -29.01
CA VAL A 329 -11.35 20.51 -28.11
C VAL A 329 -11.66 19.87 -26.75
N ALA A 330 -12.11 18.64 -26.74
CA ALA A 330 -12.50 17.93 -25.50
C ALA A 330 -11.28 17.60 -24.61
N TYR A 331 -10.11 17.26 -25.20
CA TYR A 331 -8.93 16.88 -24.45
C TYR A 331 -8.41 18.00 -23.57
N PRO A 332 -8.13 19.20 -24.06
CA PRO A 332 -7.72 20.33 -23.21
C PRO A 332 -8.72 20.66 -22.11
N VAL A 333 -10.03 20.66 -22.44
CA VAL A 333 -11.10 20.89 -21.46
C VAL A 333 -11.09 19.79 -20.40
N GLY A 334 -10.96 18.52 -20.80
CA GLY A 334 -10.84 17.39 -19.89
C GLY A 334 -9.60 17.48 -18.99
N CYS A 335 -8.44 17.88 -19.55
CA CYS A 335 -7.23 18.09 -18.77
C CYS A 335 -7.41 19.17 -17.69
N VAL A 336 -8.00 20.31 -18.04
CA VAL A 336 -8.25 21.41 -17.09
C VAL A 336 -9.20 20.95 -15.98
N LEU A 337 -10.34 20.36 -16.35
CA LEU A 337 -11.35 19.90 -15.37
C LEU A 337 -10.82 18.77 -14.51
N GLY A 338 -10.07 17.82 -15.10
CA GLY A 338 -9.49 16.70 -14.37
C GLY A 338 -8.43 17.14 -13.37
N ASN A 339 -7.53 18.01 -13.79
CA ASN A 339 -6.50 18.55 -12.89
C ASN A 339 -7.08 19.51 -11.83
N ALA A 340 -8.12 20.29 -12.15
CA ALA A 340 -8.80 21.13 -11.17
C ALA A 340 -9.52 20.29 -10.10
N ALA A 341 -10.19 19.22 -10.51
CA ALA A 341 -10.81 18.26 -9.58
C ALA A 341 -9.74 17.55 -8.74
N ALA A 342 -8.66 17.10 -9.36
CA ALA A 342 -7.52 16.46 -8.69
C ALA A 342 -6.86 17.41 -7.68
N TRP A 343 -6.66 18.66 -8.04
CA TRP A 343 -6.17 19.70 -7.13
C TRP A 343 -7.09 19.90 -5.93
N GLY A 344 -8.41 20.03 -6.15
CA GLY A 344 -9.38 20.16 -5.06
C GLY A 344 -9.43 18.94 -4.13
N ILE A 345 -9.26 17.74 -4.68
CA ILE A 345 -9.12 16.50 -3.91
C ILE A 345 -7.80 16.53 -3.12
N TYR A 346 -6.68 16.83 -3.76
CA TYR A 346 -5.36 16.88 -3.15
C TYR A 346 -5.28 17.89 -1.99
N GLN A 347 -5.88 19.05 -2.11
CA GLN A 347 -5.95 20.07 -1.04
C GLN A 347 -6.64 19.54 0.23
N LYS A 348 -7.62 18.64 0.09
CA LYS A 348 -8.33 18.05 1.22
C LYS A 348 -7.68 16.78 1.75
N ILE A 349 -6.98 16.05 0.90
CA ILE A 349 -6.55 14.67 1.13
C ILE A 349 -5.02 14.52 0.96
N GLY A 350 -4.29 15.56 0.56
CA GLY A 350 -2.84 15.50 0.25
C GLY A 350 -1.98 15.00 1.42
N SER A 351 -2.40 15.28 2.66
CA SER A 351 -1.75 14.74 3.85
C SER A 351 -1.76 13.22 3.98
N ILE A 352 -2.59 12.51 3.20
CA ILE A 352 -2.65 11.04 3.19
C ILE A 352 -1.38 10.41 2.60
N PHE A 353 -0.78 11.10 1.64
CA PHE A 353 0.43 10.62 0.98
C PHE A 353 1.67 10.79 1.85
N VAL A 354 1.57 11.55 2.93
CA VAL A 354 2.61 11.74 3.93
C VAL A 354 2.38 10.73 5.05
N ARG A 355 3.18 9.68 5.08
CA ARG A 355 3.18 8.69 6.17
C ARG A 355 3.93 9.29 7.35
N THR A 356 3.26 9.98 8.23
CA THR A 356 3.84 10.25 9.56
C THR A 356 3.80 8.94 10.34
N LYS A 357 4.93 8.23 10.47
CA LYS A 357 5.11 7.33 11.59
C LYS A 357 5.02 8.21 12.82
N GLY A 358 4.05 7.96 13.68
CA GLY A 358 3.97 8.67 14.95
C GLY A 358 5.30 8.49 15.67
N ILE A 359 5.92 9.60 16.04
CA ILE A 359 7.09 9.59 16.89
C ILE A 359 6.62 8.94 18.19
N GLN A 360 7.23 7.82 18.58
CA GLN A 360 6.90 7.14 19.82
C GLN A 360 7.46 7.96 20.96
N HIS A 361 6.71 8.92 21.46
CA HIS A 361 7.08 9.63 22.68
C HIS A 361 6.45 8.94 23.88
N THR A 362 7.27 8.58 24.83
CA THR A 362 6.85 8.01 26.12
C THR A 362 6.06 8.99 27.00
N ASN A 363 6.10 10.29 26.70
CA ASN A 363 5.39 11.34 27.44
C ASN A 363 4.13 11.80 26.72
N LYS A 364 2.97 11.65 27.37
CA LYS A 364 1.61 11.97 26.87
C LYS A 364 1.47 13.40 26.31
N TYR A 365 2.09 14.38 26.95
CA TYR A 365 1.99 15.79 26.53
C TYR A 365 2.83 16.06 25.30
N VAL A 366 4.01 15.49 25.24
CA VAL A 366 4.93 15.59 24.10
C VAL A 366 4.37 14.81 22.89
N ALA A 367 3.75 13.65 23.12
CA ALA A 367 3.11 12.87 22.06
C ALA A 367 1.89 13.59 21.44
N ALA A 368 1.06 14.25 22.25
CA ALA A 368 -0.11 14.99 21.75
C ALA A 368 0.30 16.26 20.98
N GLU A 369 1.33 16.96 21.44
CA GLU A 369 1.84 18.17 20.80
C GLU A 369 2.62 17.80 19.53
N ALA A 370 3.47 16.79 19.57
CA ALA A 370 4.16 16.25 18.42
C ALA A 370 3.19 15.66 17.37
N ALA A 371 2.08 15.03 17.77
CA ALA A 371 1.04 14.59 16.85
C ALA A 371 0.31 15.77 16.19
N ARG A 372 0.07 16.87 16.92
CA ARG A 372 -0.49 18.11 16.35
C ARG A 372 0.49 18.81 15.41
N GLU A 373 1.75 18.92 15.81
CA GLU A 373 2.82 19.47 14.97
C GLU A 373 3.06 18.60 13.74
N ALA A 374 3.08 17.28 13.88
CA ALA A 374 3.19 16.32 12.77
C ALA A 374 1.98 16.40 11.83
N ALA A 375 0.76 16.62 12.36
CA ALA A 375 -0.43 16.80 11.53
C ALA A 375 -0.41 18.15 10.78
N GLN A 376 0.14 19.20 11.38
CA GLN A 376 0.35 20.52 10.75
C GLN A 376 1.52 20.48 9.76
N ALA A 377 2.64 19.86 10.15
CA ALA A 377 3.81 19.64 9.31
C ALA A 377 3.49 18.68 8.15
N GLY A 378 2.68 17.65 8.37
CA GLY A 378 2.21 16.75 7.33
C GLY A 378 1.39 17.46 6.24
N ARG A 379 0.63 18.52 6.60
CA ARG A 379 -0.02 19.39 5.60
C ARG A 379 0.95 20.29 4.86
N ALA A 380 2.00 20.75 5.52
CA ALA A 380 3.07 21.52 4.91
C ALA A 380 4.01 20.66 4.07
N GLN A 381 4.27 19.42 4.52
CA GLN A 381 5.15 18.43 3.86
C GLN A 381 4.53 17.75 2.65
N ALA A 382 3.20 17.72 2.52
CA ALA A 382 2.53 17.16 1.34
C ALA A 382 2.94 17.88 0.04
N GLY A 383 3.60 19.04 0.15
CA GLY A 383 4.10 19.79 -0.98
C GLY A 383 2.99 20.35 -1.87
N ALA A 384 3.38 21.10 -2.89
CA ALA A 384 2.44 21.65 -3.87
C ALA A 384 1.92 20.53 -4.81
N PHE A 385 0.63 20.59 -5.14
CA PHE A 385 0.05 19.74 -6.18
C PHE A 385 0.83 19.85 -7.49
N GLN A 386 1.22 18.69 -8.03
CA GLN A 386 1.99 18.61 -9.28
C GLN A 386 1.14 18.06 -10.43
N VAL A 387 1.06 18.83 -11.51
CA VAL A 387 0.45 18.35 -12.76
C VAL A 387 1.39 17.38 -13.45
N SER A 388 0.88 16.21 -13.84
CA SER A 388 1.66 15.20 -14.55
C SER A 388 1.69 15.48 -16.05
N GLY A 389 2.78 16.11 -16.55
CA GLY A 389 3.02 16.27 -17.98
C GLY A 389 3.13 14.91 -18.72
N GLU A 390 3.72 13.90 -18.05
CA GLU A 390 3.82 12.53 -18.62
C GLU A 390 2.42 11.92 -18.81
N ALA A 391 1.53 12.02 -17.82
CA ALA A 391 0.16 11.49 -17.94
C ALA A 391 -0.63 12.25 -19.02
N ILE A 392 -0.43 13.56 -19.16
CA ILE A 392 -1.06 14.36 -20.21
C ILE A 392 -0.54 13.91 -21.59
N LEU A 393 0.76 13.77 -21.79
CA LEU A 393 1.31 13.35 -23.07
C LEU A 393 0.94 11.91 -23.42
N PHE A 394 1.14 11.00 -22.47
CA PHE A 394 0.77 9.58 -22.63
C PHE A 394 -0.73 9.44 -22.90
N GLY A 395 -1.57 10.15 -22.14
CA GLY A 395 -3.02 10.15 -22.33
C GLY A 395 -3.44 10.67 -23.70
N ALA A 396 -2.80 11.74 -24.21
CA ALA A 396 -3.09 12.27 -25.54
C ALA A 396 -2.82 11.22 -26.62
N ILE A 397 -1.64 10.62 -26.62
CA ILE A 397 -1.23 9.62 -27.60
C ILE A 397 -2.09 8.37 -27.48
N PHE A 398 -2.24 7.83 -26.27
CA PHE A 398 -2.95 6.59 -26.01
C PHE A 398 -4.43 6.67 -26.39
N LEU A 399 -5.13 7.72 -25.94
CA LEU A 399 -6.55 7.92 -26.28
C LEU A 399 -6.75 8.19 -27.76
N LEU A 400 -5.84 8.94 -28.40
CA LEU A 400 -5.92 9.20 -29.84
C LEU A 400 -5.74 7.92 -30.66
N CYS A 401 -4.83 7.03 -30.28
CA CYS A 401 -4.69 5.70 -30.84
C CYS A 401 -5.96 4.86 -30.66
N LEU A 402 -6.52 4.85 -29.45
CA LEU A 402 -7.75 4.12 -29.17
C LEU A 402 -8.96 4.66 -29.96
N LEU A 403 -9.09 5.98 -30.10
CA LEU A 403 -10.14 6.60 -30.92
C LEU A 403 -10.00 6.25 -32.42
N THR A 404 -8.76 6.18 -32.89
CA THR A 404 -8.49 5.73 -34.28
C THR A 404 -8.88 4.26 -34.46
N LEU A 405 -8.58 3.41 -33.47
CA LEU A 405 -9.00 2.01 -33.45
C LEU A 405 -10.55 1.88 -33.45
N VAL A 406 -11.24 2.73 -32.69
CA VAL A 406 -12.72 2.80 -32.67
C VAL A 406 -13.26 3.09 -34.06
N SER A 407 -12.68 4.06 -34.77
CA SER A 407 -13.08 4.39 -36.16
C SER A 407 -12.86 3.19 -37.10
N LEU A 408 -11.73 2.50 -36.97
CA LEU A 408 -11.40 1.32 -37.77
C LEU A 408 -12.38 0.17 -37.54
N ILE A 409 -12.71 -0.12 -36.26
CA ILE A 409 -13.68 -1.15 -35.89
C ILE A 409 -15.06 -0.85 -36.48
N LEU A 410 -15.50 0.42 -36.44
CA LEU A 410 -16.79 0.82 -36.98
C LEU A 410 -16.85 0.72 -38.49
N VAL A 411 -15.79 1.13 -39.20
CA VAL A 411 -15.73 1.00 -40.67
C VAL A 411 -15.73 -0.47 -41.08
N ARG A 412 -14.88 -1.31 -40.51
CA ARG A 412 -14.89 -2.76 -40.77
C ARG A 412 -16.27 -3.40 -40.52
N ARG A 413 -16.97 -2.92 -39.51
CA ARG A 413 -18.34 -3.37 -39.24
C ARG A 413 -19.34 -2.87 -40.29
N MET A 414 -19.14 -1.70 -40.85
CA MET A 414 -19.97 -1.19 -41.98
C MET A 414 -19.72 -2.01 -43.26
N GLU A 415 -18.46 -2.38 -43.55
CA GLU A 415 -18.09 -3.21 -44.69
C GLU A 415 -18.74 -4.62 -44.67
N THR A 416 -19.06 -5.15 -43.52
CA THR A 416 -19.74 -6.44 -43.39
C THR A 416 -21.25 -6.36 -43.71
N LEU A 417 -21.81 -5.17 -43.90
CA LEU A 417 -23.20 -4.95 -44.23
C LEU A 417 -23.40 -4.71 -45.74
N THR A 418 -24.42 -5.28 -46.31
CA THR A 418 -24.77 -4.97 -47.72
C THR A 418 -25.33 -3.56 -47.87
N LEU A 419 -25.14 -2.93 -48.99
CA LEU A 419 -25.70 -1.57 -49.28
C LEU A 419 -27.21 -1.48 -49.03
N ARG A 420 -27.93 -2.55 -49.38
CA ARG A 420 -29.38 -2.67 -49.12
C ARG A 420 -29.67 -2.62 -47.61
N GLU A 421 -28.95 -3.41 -46.81
CA GLU A 421 -29.11 -3.45 -45.33
C GLU A 421 -28.81 -2.10 -44.70
N MET A 422 -27.85 -1.36 -45.26
CA MET A 422 -27.48 -0.02 -44.79
C MET A 422 -28.57 1.02 -45.10
N ILE A 423 -29.30 0.90 -46.26
CA ILE A 423 -30.37 1.82 -46.66
C ILE A 423 -31.66 1.51 -45.91
N THR A 424 -32.07 0.24 -45.88
CA THR A 424 -33.37 -0.18 -45.32
C THR A 424 -33.38 -0.27 -43.83
N LYS A 425 -32.21 -0.11 -43.16
CA LYS A 425 -32.02 -0.34 -41.72
C LYS A 425 -32.45 -1.75 -41.24
N GLU A 426 -32.72 -2.66 -42.16
CA GLU A 426 -33.26 -4.02 -41.93
C GLU A 426 -32.14 -5.06 -41.57
N GLY A 427 -30.88 -4.71 -41.70
CA GLY A 427 -29.76 -5.66 -41.56
C GLY A 427 -29.58 -6.38 -40.20
N GLU A 428 -30.43 -6.14 -39.23
CA GLU A 428 -30.50 -6.89 -37.99
C GLU A 428 -31.72 -7.82 -37.85
N ALA A 429 -32.62 -7.81 -38.83
CA ALA A 429 -33.83 -8.60 -38.84
C ALA A 429 -33.75 -9.82 -39.78
N GLN A 430 -32.68 -10.59 -39.78
CA GLN A 430 -32.72 -11.93 -40.38
C GLN A 430 -33.72 -12.78 -39.64
N THR A 431 -34.85 -12.96 -40.31
CA THR A 431 -35.95 -13.84 -39.91
C THR A 431 -35.52 -15.31 -39.93
N LYS A 432 -34.82 -15.74 -38.84
CA LYS A 432 -34.94 -17.13 -38.46
C LYS A 432 -36.42 -17.38 -38.14
N ARG A 433 -37.07 -18.40 -38.76
CA ARG A 433 -38.42 -18.81 -38.49
C ARG A 433 -38.76 -18.66 -36.99
N ARG A 434 -39.55 -17.64 -36.66
CA ARG A 434 -39.93 -17.33 -35.30
C ARG A 434 -41.02 -18.29 -34.88
N LYS A 435 -40.81 -19.02 -33.80
CA LYS A 435 -41.89 -19.80 -33.19
C LYS A 435 -43.00 -18.85 -32.78
N ILE A 436 -44.21 -19.12 -33.31
CA ILE A 436 -45.43 -18.39 -32.95
C ILE A 436 -45.82 -18.90 -31.56
N TYR A 437 -45.72 -18.06 -30.56
CA TYR A 437 -46.16 -18.40 -29.21
C TYR A 437 -47.64 -18.07 -29.10
N SER A 438 -48.46 -19.05 -28.73
CA SER A 438 -49.85 -18.84 -28.36
C SER A 438 -49.99 -17.94 -27.15
N LEU A 439 -50.69 -16.82 -27.27
CA LEU A 439 -50.92 -15.80 -26.24
C LEU A 439 -51.93 -16.27 -25.20
N LYS A 440 -51.69 -17.37 -24.51
CA LYS A 440 -52.54 -17.81 -23.38
C LYS A 440 -52.16 -17.13 -22.04
N ARG A 441 -51.24 -16.12 -22.03
CA ARG A 441 -50.78 -15.47 -20.79
C ARG A 441 -51.39 -14.08 -20.63
N LYS A 442 -51.88 -13.80 -19.42
CA LYS A 442 -52.44 -12.50 -18.99
C LYS A 442 -51.44 -11.32 -19.02
N ASP A 443 -50.13 -11.54 -19.15
CA ASP A 443 -49.09 -10.49 -19.15
C ASP A 443 -48.46 -10.27 -20.54
N LEU A 444 -49.20 -9.59 -21.40
CA LEU A 444 -48.77 -9.18 -22.75
C LEU A 444 -47.50 -8.27 -22.68
N THR A 445 -47.47 -7.35 -21.71
CA THR A 445 -46.36 -6.39 -21.54
C THR A 445 -45.06 -7.12 -21.20
N GLY A 446 -45.11 -8.12 -20.36
CA GLY A 446 -43.91 -8.91 -19.98
C GLY A 446 -43.34 -9.75 -21.12
N VAL A 447 -44.20 -10.31 -21.99
CA VAL A 447 -43.76 -11.09 -23.17
C VAL A 447 -43.14 -10.16 -24.23
N LEU A 448 -43.75 -9.03 -24.50
CA LEU A 448 -43.24 -8.03 -25.45
C LEU A 448 -41.86 -7.50 -24.97
N THR A 449 -41.73 -7.16 -23.70
CA THR A 449 -40.48 -6.68 -23.13
C THR A 449 -39.35 -7.69 -23.30
N LYS A 450 -39.59 -8.97 -23.00
CA LYS A 450 -38.59 -10.04 -23.16
C LYS A 450 -38.18 -10.20 -24.64
N LYS A 451 -39.14 -10.16 -25.57
CA LYS A 451 -38.87 -10.27 -27.00
C LYS A 451 -38.07 -9.10 -27.51
N PHE A 452 -38.38 -7.88 -27.09
CA PHE A 452 -37.67 -6.66 -27.48
C PHE A 452 -36.24 -6.62 -26.96
N MET A 453 -36.05 -7.01 -25.71
CA MET A 453 -34.72 -7.04 -25.05
C MET A 453 -33.75 -7.97 -25.78
N PHE A 454 -34.17 -9.18 -26.12
CA PHE A 454 -33.34 -10.17 -26.81
C PHE A 454 -33.27 -10.00 -28.33
N SER A 455 -34.01 -9.07 -28.91
CA SER A 455 -33.96 -8.82 -30.36
C SER A 455 -32.59 -8.31 -30.79
N ARG A 456 -31.88 -7.57 -29.93
CA ARG A 456 -30.55 -6.95 -30.17
C ARG A 456 -29.53 -7.40 -29.18
N LYS A 457 -29.10 -8.67 -29.30
CA LYS A 457 -28.19 -9.33 -28.35
C LYS A 457 -26.88 -8.54 -28.07
N LYS A 458 -26.25 -7.94 -29.09
CA LYS A 458 -24.98 -7.19 -28.93
C LYS A 458 -25.15 -5.95 -28.07
N THR A 459 -26.24 -5.19 -28.25
CA THR A 459 -26.55 -4.01 -27.42
C THR A 459 -26.91 -4.42 -25.99
N PHE A 460 -27.68 -5.51 -25.85
CA PHE A 460 -28.01 -6.10 -24.56
C PHE A 460 -26.75 -6.46 -23.76
N ILE A 461 -25.83 -7.22 -24.37
CA ILE A 461 -24.54 -7.59 -23.73
C ILE A 461 -23.73 -6.35 -23.38
N GLY A 462 -23.64 -5.36 -24.27
CA GLY A 462 -22.88 -4.13 -24.02
C GLY A 462 -23.39 -3.34 -22.81
N ILE A 463 -24.72 -3.22 -22.66
CA ILE A 463 -25.32 -2.55 -21.49
C ILE A 463 -24.99 -3.31 -20.19
N ILE A 464 -25.19 -4.64 -20.20
CA ILE A 464 -24.93 -5.49 -19.03
C ILE A 464 -23.46 -5.40 -18.61
N LEU A 465 -22.53 -5.57 -19.55
CA LEU A 465 -21.09 -5.51 -19.24
C LEU A 465 -20.69 -4.14 -18.72
N SER A 466 -21.15 -3.04 -19.33
CA SER A 466 -20.81 -1.69 -18.89
C SER A 466 -21.23 -1.43 -17.43
N LEU A 467 -22.45 -1.82 -17.06
CA LEU A 467 -22.93 -1.63 -15.69
C LEU A 467 -22.28 -2.60 -14.70
N SER A 468 -22.05 -3.84 -15.12
CA SER A 468 -21.42 -4.85 -14.25
C SER A 468 -19.98 -4.48 -13.90
N VAL A 469 -19.19 -3.95 -14.84
CA VAL A 469 -17.78 -3.56 -14.59
C VAL A 469 -17.69 -2.45 -13.56
N GLY A 470 -18.49 -1.38 -13.68
CA GLY A 470 -18.48 -0.29 -12.69
C GLY A 470 -18.86 -0.78 -11.28
N SER A 471 -19.87 -1.66 -11.21
CA SER A 471 -20.33 -2.26 -9.96
C SER A 471 -19.30 -3.21 -9.33
N VAL A 472 -18.60 -4.01 -10.14
CA VAL A 472 -17.54 -4.93 -9.67
C VAL A 472 -16.36 -4.15 -9.12
N LEU A 473 -15.97 -3.04 -9.74
CA LEU A 473 -14.93 -2.17 -9.22
C LEU A 473 -15.31 -1.60 -7.85
N PHE A 474 -16.54 -1.16 -7.67
CA PHE A 474 -17.02 -0.69 -6.38
C PHE A 474 -16.95 -1.79 -5.30
N LEU A 475 -17.47 -2.99 -5.62
CA LEU A 475 -17.44 -4.13 -4.71
C LEU A 475 -16.02 -4.62 -4.40
N GLY A 476 -15.14 -4.64 -5.41
CA GLY A 476 -13.73 -4.98 -5.23
C GLY A 476 -13.01 -3.99 -4.31
N THR A 477 -13.29 -2.68 -4.48
CA THR A 477 -12.77 -1.64 -3.59
C THR A 477 -13.30 -1.82 -2.15
N ALA A 478 -14.59 -2.11 -1.97
CA ALA A 478 -15.17 -2.36 -0.66
C ALA A 478 -14.50 -3.55 0.04
N TYR A 479 -14.30 -4.65 -0.70
CA TYR A 479 -13.64 -5.85 -0.20
C TYR A 479 -12.18 -5.59 0.19
N LEU A 480 -11.42 -4.90 -0.66
CA LEU A 480 -10.04 -4.49 -0.34
C LEU A 480 -9.99 -3.56 0.88
N THR A 481 -10.93 -2.61 0.98
CA THR A 481 -10.99 -1.68 2.11
C THR A 481 -11.17 -2.40 3.44
N GLU A 482 -12.11 -3.33 3.49
CA GLU A 482 -12.38 -4.09 4.73
C GLU A 482 -11.16 -4.90 5.14
N ASN A 483 -10.58 -5.66 4.21
CA ASN A 483 -9.39 -6.46 4.51
C ASN A 483 -8.16 -5.62 4.83
N ALA A 484 -7.98 -4.47 4.17
CA ALA A 484 -6.90 -3.55 4.50
C ALA A 484 -7.05 -2.92 5.88
N LYS A 485 -8.30 -2.65 6.35
CA LYS A 485 -8.55 -2.20 7.72
C LYS A 485 -8.19 -3.29 8.73
N ILE A 486 -8.63 -4.51 8.49
CA ILE A 486 -8.30 -5.65 9.36
C ILE A 486 -6.78 -5.84 9.43
N ASN A 487 -6.12 -5.84 8.28
CA ASN A 487 -4.66 -5.95 8.23
C ASN A 487 -3.97 -4.80 8.97
N ASN A 488 -4.42 -3.56 8.79
CA ASN A 488 -3.87 -2.41 9.52
C ASN A 488 -4.11 -2.53 11.03
N GLU A 489 -5.31 -2.91 11.45
CA GLU A 489 -5.60 -3.12 12.86
C GLU A 489 -4.68 -4.17 13.46
N LEU A 490 -4.48 -5.30 12.78
CA LEU A 490 -3.58 -6.36 13.23
C LEU A 490 -2.09 -5.96 13.19
N THR A 491 -1.70 -5.09 12.26
CA THR A 491 -0.31 -4.63 12.13
C THR A 491 0.05 -3.50 13.10
N PHE A 492 -0.93 -2.63 13.43
CA PHE A 492 -0.71 -1.45 14.27
C PHE A 492 -1.22 -1.56 15.70
N LYS A 493 -2.09 -2.50 15.98
CA LYS A 493 -2.28 -2.96 17.35
C LYS A 493 -0.97 -3.59 17.78
N ALA A 494 -0.56 -3.36 19.00
CA ALA A 494 0.74 -3.75 19.51
C ALA A 494 1.36 -4.89 18.70
N ASP A 495 2.64 -4.81 18.36
CA ASP A 495 3.36 -5.85 17.60
C ASP A 495 3.27 -7.25 18.26
N ASP A 496 2.40 -7.39 19.23
CA ASP A 496 2.15 -8.59 20.02
C ASP A 496 1.24 -9.62 19.35
N GLY A 497 0.80 -9.40 18.13
CA GLY A 497 -0.11 -10.34 17.43
C GLY A 497 -1.50 -10.49 18.02
N LEU A 498 -1.75 -10.01 19.22
CA LEU A 498 -3.04 -10.01 19.92
C LEU A 498 -3.92 -8.85 19.52
N GLY A 499 -3.32 -7.85 18.90
CA GLY A 499 -4.01 -6.64 18.56
C GLY A 499 -4.39 -5.81 19.76
N SER A 500 -3.53 -5.72 20.75
CA SER A 500 -3.77 -4.98 21.98
C SER A 500 -3.91 -3.49 21.73
N ASP A 501 -4.86 -2.88 22.42
CA ASP A 501 -5.09 -1.43 22.38
C ASP A 501 -4.09 -0.69 23.27
N ILE A 502 -3.69 -1.33 24.38
CA ILE A 502 -2.73 -0.82 25.35
C ILE A 502 -1.77 -1.95 25.70
N GLN A 503 -0.48 -1.65 25.75
CA GLN A 503 0.56 -2.56 26.20
C GLN A 503 1.27 -1.99 27.41
N VAL A 504 1.47 -2.81 28.42
CA VAL A 504 2.28 -2.51 29.59
C VAL A 504 3.47 -3.46 29.57
N TYR A 505 4.69 -2.95 29.57
CA TYR A 505 5.87 -3.79 29.46
C TYR A 505 7.05 -3.21 30.29
N GLU A 506 7.94 -4.09 30.66
CA GLU A 506 9.19 -3.75 31.31
C GLU A 506 10.23 -3.32 30.28
N ASP A 507 10.73 -2.09 30.38
CA ASP A 507 11.76 -1.51 29.52
C ASP A 507 13.11 -1.61 30.21
N SER A 508 13.53 -2.84 30.50
CA SER A 508 14.80 -3.15 31.19
C SER A 508 15.51 -4.32 30.51
N ASP A 509 16.82 -4.24 30.37
CA ASP A 509 17.65 -5.35 29.87
C ASP A 509 17.79 -6.51 30.86
N SER A 510 17.29 -6.34 32.10
CA SER A 510 17.31 -7.37 33.12
C SER A 510 16.13 -8.34 32.97
N LEU A 511 16.41 -9.63 32.85
CA LEU A 511 15.37 -10.68 32.85
C LEU A 511 14.66 -10.84 34.21
N SER A 512 15.24 -10.27 35.28
CA SER A 512 14.67 -10.32 36.64
C SER A 512 13.70 -9.15 36.92
N SER A 513 13.69 -8.09 36.07
CA SER A 513 12.74 -6.99 36.16
C SER A 513 11.38 -7.46 35.63
N LEU A 514 10.37 -7.52 36.48
CA LEU A 514 9.07 -8.11 36.18
C LEU A 514 7.93 -7.28 36.73
N ILE A 515 6.85 -7.16 36.00
CA ILE A 515 5.58 -6.58 36.49
C ILE A 515 4.98 -7.56 37.50
N PRO A 516 4.72 -7.14 38.74
CA PRO A 516 4.15 -8.01 39.76
C PRO A 516 2.77 -8.57 39.37
N LYS A 517 2.51 -9.82 39.74
CA LYS A 517 1.21 -10.47 39.50
C LYS A 517 0.01 -9.65 40.00
N VAL A 518 0.18 -8.99 41.18
CA VAL A 518 -0.85 -8.12 41.75
C VAL A 518 -1.28 -6.98 40.81
N CYS A 519 -0.36 -6.45 39.98
CA CYS A 519 -0.70 -5.41 39.02
C CYS A 519 -1.66 -5.92 37.95
N ALA A 520 -1.44 -7.11 37.40
CA ALA A 520 -2.34 -7.73 36.43
C ALA A 520 -3.75 -7.99 37.06
N GLU A 521 -3.79 -8.50 38.29
CA GLU A 521 -5.02 -8.73 39.02
C GLU A 521 -5.79 -7.43 39.35
N GLN A 522 -5.08 -6.32 39.54
CA GLN A 522 -5.70 -4.99 39.70
C GLN A 522 -6.21 -4.42 38.39
N MET A 523 -5.46 -4.63 37.30
CA MET A 523 -5.88 -4.19 35.97
C MET A 523 -7.17 -4.89 35.51
N GLU A 524 -7.33 -6.18 35.77
CA GLU A 524 -8.57 -6.91 35.48
C GLU A 524 -9.83 -6.30 36.07
N LYS A 525 -9.69 -5.53 37.15
CA LYS A 525 -10.81 -4.86 37.86
C LYS A 525 -11.17 -3.50 37.27
N ILE A 526 -10.36 -2.97 36.37
CA ILE A 526 -10.61 -1.67 35.74
C ILE A 526 -11.80 -1.77 34.77
N SER A 527 -12.72 -0.85 34.93
CA SER A 527 -13.89 -0.78 34.03
C SER A 527 -13.49 -0.32 32.61
N GLY A 528 -14.06 -0.96 31.61
CA GLY A 528 -13.76 -0.62 30.19
C GLY A 528 -12.78 -1.56 29.51
N LEU A 529 -12.15 -2.49 30.22
CA LEU A 529 -11.32 -3.53 29.64
C LEU A 529 -12.15 -4.71 29.12
N GLU A 530 -11.79 -5.20 27.95
CA GLU A 530 -12.33 -6.43 27.38
C GLU A 530 -11.50 -7.62 27.82
N SER A 531 -10.16 -7.49 27.77
CA SER A 531 -9.25 -8.54 28.22
C SER A 531 -7.94 -7.97 28.72
N VAL A 532 -7.34 -8.68 29.67
CA VAL A 532 -5.98 -8.49 30.17
C VAL A 532 -5.24 -9.80 29.93
N ARG A 533 -4.11 -9.75 29.23
CA ARG A 533 -3.35 -10.92 28.80
C ARG A 533 -1.89 -10.77 29.25
N PRO A 534 -1.56 -11.29 30.42
CA PRO A 534 -0.22 -11.21 30.97
C PRO A 534 0.70 -12.28 30.37
N VAL A 535 1.91 -11.91 30.00
CA VAL A 535 2.91 -12.76 29.36
C VAL A 535 4.16 -12.86 30.21
N ARG A 536 4.61 -14.10 30.46
CA ARG A 536 5.92 -14.42 31.02
C ARG A 536 6.93 -14.61 29.90
N TYR A 537 8.18 -14.29 30.19
CA TYR A 537 9.24 -14.38 29.18
C TYR A 537 10.54 -14.88 29.79
N MET A 538 11.27 -15.69 29.03
CA MET A 538 12.63 -16.08 29.25
C MET A 538 13.36 -16.26 27.92
N ALA A 539 14.65 -16.03 27.91
CA ALA A 539 15.53 -16.34 26.79
C ALA A 539 16.09 -17.77 26.93
N GLY A 540 16.23 -18.47 25.80
CA GLY A 540 16.78 -19.82 25.74
C GLY A 540 17.60 -20.09 24.50
N GLU A 541 18.06 -21.31 24.36
CA GLU A 541 18.81 -21.80 23.23
C GLU A 541 18.25 -23.16 22.77
N LEU A 542 17.98 -23.29 21.47
CA LEU A 542 17.54 -24.52 20.83
C LEU A 542 18.73 -25.18 20.16
N THR A 543 19.02 -26.45 20.49
CA THR A 543 20.08 -27.24 19.85
C THR A 543 19.47 -28.07 18.71
N MET A 544 20.01 -27.91 17.50
CA MET A 544 19.49 -28.56 16.29
C MET A 544 20.63 -29.06 15.39
N SER A 545 20.37 -30.15 14.68
CA SER A 545 21.26 -30.69 13.63
C SER A 545 20.95 -30.03 12.26
N ASP A 546 21.85 -30.26 11.28
CA ASP A 546 21.64 -29.79 9.88
C ASP A 546 20.36 -30.38 9.24
N ASP A 547 19.92 -31.56 9.69
CA ASP A 547 18.70 -32.19 9.19
C ASP A 547 17.42 -31.51 9.67
N VAL A 548 17.49 -30.76 10.77
CA VAL A 548 16.35 -30.10 11.41
C VAL A 548 16.33 -28.59 11.08
N PHE A 549 17.50 -27.95 11.02
CA PHE A 549 17.62 -26.53 10.78
C PHE A 549 18.16 -26.23 9.38
N HIS A 550 17.34 -25.64 8.52
CA HIS A 550 17.63 -25.48 7.09
C HIS A 550 18.14 -24.08 6.69
N TRP A 551 18.17 -23.11 7.61
CA TRP A 551 18.57 -21.73 7.31
C TRP A 551 19.80 -21.23 8.06
N PRO A 552 20.86 -22.04 8.24
CA PRO A 552 22.03 -21.57 9.00
C PRO A 552 22.69 -20.34 8.36
N GLU A 553 22.76 -20.28 7.03
CA GLU A 553 23.39 -19.18 6.29
C GLU A 553 22.69 -17.83 6.52
N TYR A 554 21.39 -17.83 6.73
CA TYR A 554 20.61 -16.63 7.02
C TYR A 554 21.04 -15.96 8.36
N TYR A 555 21.41 -16.78 9.34
CA TYR A 555 21.77 -16.32 10.68
C TYR A 555 23.28 -16.14 10.89
N MET A 556 24.10 -16.92 10.19
CA MET A 556 25.56 -16.88 10.34
C MET A 556 26.23 -15.79 9.48
N GLY A 557 25.50 -15.27 8.49
CA GLY A 557 26.10 -14.41 7.48
C GLY A 557 27.09 -15.16 6.59
N SER A 558 27.85 -14.43 5.75
CA SER A 558 28.92 -15.05 4.96
C SER A 558 30.04 -15.57 5.86
N GLU A 559 30.58 -16.77 5.58
CA GLU A 559 31.70 -17.34 6.32
C GLU A 559 32.99 -16.49 6.29
N ASN A 560 33.04 -15.46 5.44
CA ASN A 560 34.11 -14.47 5.39
C ASN A 560 33.73 -13.28 6.25
N PRO A 561 34.43 -13.03 7.37
CA PRO A 561 34.23 -11.81 8.17
C PRO A 561 34.43 -10.51 7.37
N GLU A 562 35.26 -10.56 6.29
CA GLU A 562 35.49 -9.45 5.37
C GLU A 562 34.33 -9.19 4.40
N GLU A 563 33.40 -10.16 4.21
CA GLU A 563 32.20 -10.00 3.39
C GLU A 563 30.98 -9.50 4.17
N ASN A 564 31.03 -9.52 5.48
CA ASN A 564 29.95 -9.08 6.37
C ASN A 564 30.02 -7.60 6.74
N ILE A 565 30.69 -6.76 5.94
CA ILE A 565 30.71 -5.32 6.16
C ILE A 565 29.40 -4.69 5.65
N LEU A 566 28.28 -5.09 6.21
CA LEU A 566 27.18 -4.19 6.49
C LEU A 566 27.44 -3.66 7.89
N ASP A 567 28.52 -2.97 7.96
CA ASP A 567 29.05 -2.44 9.15
C ASP A 567 28.38 -1.14 9.48
N ALA A 568 27.57 -1.16 10.45
CA ALA A 568 27.49 0.07 11.18
C ALA A 568 27.74 -0.18 12.65
N ASP A 569 27.35 -1.24 13.22
CA ASP A 569 27.58 -1.48 14.64
C ASP A 569 28.19 -2.86 14.86
N SER A 570 29.40 -2.89 15.42
CA SER A 570 29.96 -4.12 15.96
C SER A 570 28.97 -4.83 16.88
N ASP A 571 28.14 -4.09 17.61
CA ASP A 571 27.06 -4.59 18.44
C ASP A 571 25.89 -5.20 17.65
N MET A 572 25.56 -4.66 16.47
CA MET A 572 24.55 -5.27 15.61
C MET A 572 25.08 -6.54 14.95
N VAL A 573 26.33 -6.56 14.52
CA VAL A 573 26.99 -7.75 14.00
C VAL A 573 27.16 -8.79 15.11
N GLU A 574 27.54 -8.38 16.33
CA GLU A 574 27.62 -9.26 17.49
C GLU A 574 26.26 -9.77 17.93
N LYS A 575 25.20 -8.93 17.90
CA LYS A 575 23.82 -9.34 18.14
C LYS A 575 23.28 -10.28 17.04
N PHE A 576 23.64 -10.06 15.79
CA PHE A 576 23.22 -10.91 14.66
C PHE A 576 24.00 -12.21 14.63
N ASN A 577 25.33 -12.17 14.71
CA ASN A 577 26.22 -13.35 14.79
C ASN A 577 26.02 -14.13 16.11
N GLY A 578 25.55 -13.45 17.16
CA GLY A 578 25.20 -14.07 18.41
C GLY A 578 23.87 -14.84 18.42
N ARG A 579 23.05 -14.85 17.35
CA ARG A 579 21.79 -15.61 17.32
C ARG A 579 21.96 -17.07 17.02
N LEU A 580 22.97 -17.43 16.27
CA LEU A 580 23.29 -18.80 15.91
C LEU A 580 24.77 -19.09 16.20
N VAL A 581 25.04 -20.16 16.90
CA VAL A 581 26.40 -20.64 17.18
C VAL A 581 26.52 -22.06 16.64
N ARG A 582 27.55 -22.34 15.86
CA ARG A 582 27.90 -23.70 15.45
C ARG A 582 28.74 -24.34 16.58
N LYS A 583 28.22 -25.42 17.18
CA LYS A 583 28.87 -26.15 18.26
C LYS A 583 29.99 -27.04 17.74
N ALA A 584 30.92 -27.42 18.63
CA ALA A 584 32.06 -28.28 18.28
C ALA A 584 31.67 -29.69 17.76
N ASN A 585 30.47 -30.14 18.11
CA ASN A 585 29.88 -31.42 17.61
C ASN A 585 29.19 -31.31 16.25
N GLY A 586 29.18 -30.10 15.61
CA GLY A 586 28.57 -29.85 14.33
C GLY A 586 27.09 -29.42 14.41
N GLU A 587 26.46 -29.46 15.60
CA GLU A 587 25.09 -28.97 15.79
C GLU A 587 25.07 -27.44 15.88
N TYR A 588 23.87 -26.88 15.70
CA TYR A 588 23.60 -25.46 15.87
C TYR A 588 22.93 -25.16 17.20
N GLY A 589 23.36 -24.09 17.86
CA GLY A 589 22.66 -23.47 18.97
C GLY A 589 21.96 -22.19 18.50
N LEU A 590 20.64 -22.21 18.40
CA LEU A 590 19.83 -21.05 17.99
C LEU A 590 19.20 -20.40 19.20
N LYS A 591 19.35 -19.09 19.36
CA LYS A 591 18.62 -18.30 20.38
C LYS A 591 17.13 -18.34 20.13
N VAL A 592 16.38 -18.62 21.19
CA VAL A 592 14.93 -18.71 21.12
C VAL A 592 14.26 -17.89 22.23
N ASN A 593 13.11 -17.35 21.93
CA ASN A 593 12.23 -16.75 22.92
C ASN A 593 11.40 -17.84 23.59
N ILE A 594 11.27 -17.79 24.90
CA ILE A 594 10.40 -18.71 25.66
C ILE A 594 9.29 -17.89 26.30
N TYR A 595 8.05 -18.14 25.90
CA TYR A 595 6.88 -17.44 26.36
C TYR A 595 6.03 -18.30 27.27
N GLY A 596 5.52 -17.72 28.35
CA GLY A 596 4.49 -18.33 29.19
C GLY A 596 3.14 -17.67 28.98
N TYR A 597 2.16 -18.46 28.55
CA TYR A 597 0.79 -18.01 28.30
C TYR A 597 -0.20 -18.64 29.26
N ASP A 598 -1.32 -17.96 29.48
CA ASP A 598 -2.49 -18.52 30.13
C ASP A 598 -3.29 -19.40 29.14
N ASP A 599 -4.24 -20.18 29.70
CA ASP A 599 -5.06 -21.11 28.90
C ASP A 599 -5.86 -20.39 27.79
N ARG A 600 -6.26 -19.15 28.01
CA ARG A 600 -6.99 -18.37 27.04
C ARG A 600 -6.11 -18.03 25.83
N MET A 601 -4.90 -17.56 26.10
CA MET A 601 -3.94 -17.26 25.06
C MET A 601 -3.49 -18.53 24.31
N LEU A 602 -3.28 -19.64 25.02
CA LEU A 602 -2.96 -20.92 24.38
C LEU A 602 -4.08 -21.36 23.43
N ASN A 603 -5.34 -21.20 23.83
CA ASN A 603 -6.48 -21.51 22.94
C ASN A 603 -6.59 -20.58 21.74
N GLU A 604 -6.21 -19.30 21.87
CA GLU A 604 -6.18 -18.34 20.76
C GLU A 604 -5.11 -18.68 19.72
N LEU A 605 -4.05 -19.41 20.07
CA LEU A 605 -3.03 -19.90 19.15
C LEU A 605 -3.58 -20.91 18.12
N ASN A 606 -4.75 -21.49 18.32
CA ASN A 606 -5.38 -22.37 17.31
C ASN A 606 -5.63 -21.66 15.96
N ASP A 607 -5.76 -20.33 15.96
CA ASP A 607 -5.90 -19.55 14.73
C ASP A 607 -4.60 -19.54 13.89
N TYR A 608 -3.47 -19.90 14.49
CA TYR A 608 -2.13 -19.92 13.91
C TYR A 608 -1.53 -21.33 13.80
N LEU A 609 -2.34 -22.36 14.08
CA LEU A 609 -1.90 -23.76 14.09
C LEU A 609 -1.49 -24.22 12.67
N LEU A 610 -0.28 -24.76 12.55
CA LEU A 610 0.23 -25.41 11.36
C LEU A 610 0.08 -26.93 11.46
N GLU A 611 0.53 -27.50 12.58
CA GLU A 611 0.49 -28.95 12.83
C GLU A 611 0.19 -29.24 14.29
N GLY A 612 -0.44 -30.39 14.57
CA GLY A 612 -0.75 -30.87 15.93
C GLY A 612 -2.07 -30.39 16.49
N GLU A 613 -2.19 -30.38 17.81
CA GLU A 613 -3.37 -29.95 18.57
C GLU A 613 -2.92 -29.21 19.82
N ILE A 614 -3.54 -28.10 20.16
CA ILE A 614 -3.20 -27.30 21.35
C ILE A 614 -4.16 -27.66 22.47
N ASP A 615 -3.65 -28.33 23.49
CA ASP A 615 -4.37 -28.68 24.71
C ASP A 615 -3.57 -28.25 25.96
N PRO A 616 -3.98 -27.18 26.65
CA PRO A 616 -3.26 -26.66 27.82
C PRO A 616 -3.20 -27.64 29.00
N GLU A 617 -4.21 -28.51 29.20
CA GLU A 617 -4.21 -29.51 30.25
C GLU A 617 -3.15 -30.58 29.97
N LYS A 618 -3.13 -31.10 28.74
CA LYS A 618 -2.15 -32.05 28.29
C LYS A 618 -0.71 -31.48 28.32
N MET A 619 -0.54 -30.20 27.99
CA MET A 619 0.76 -29.51 28.11
C MET A 619 1.30 -29.55 29.54
N ARG A 620 0.44 -29.37 30.55
CA ARG A 620 0.81 -29.44 31.98
C ARG A 620 1.11 -30.87 32.46
N GLU A 621 0.35 -31.85 31.98
CA GLU A 621 0.47 -33.24 32.44
C GLU A 621 1.68 -33.95 31.80
N GLU A 622 1.88 -33.76 30.51
CA GLU A 622 2.95 -34.41 29.73
C GLU A 622 4.20 -33.53 29.56
N ASP A 623 4.22 -32.30 30.07
CA ASP A 623 5.29 -31.33 29.96
C ASP A 623 5.65 -30.98 28.51
N THR A 624 4.63 -30.92 27.63
CA THR A 624 4.78 -30.62 26.21
C THR A 624 4.77 -29.12 25.96
N VAL A 625 5.35 -28.71 24.82
CA VAL A 625 5.48 -27.30 24.43
C VAL A 625 4.96 -27.07 23.01
N ILE A 626 4.74 -25.81 22.66
CA ILE A 626 4.40 -25.40 21.31
C ILE A 626 5.62 -24.70 20.69
N LEU A 627 5.96 -25.06 19.46
CA LEU A 627 7.00 -24.39 18.68
C LEU A 627 6.35 -23.36 17.75
N ALA A 628 6.69 -22.08 17.89
CA ALA A 628 6.45 -21.08 16.85
C ALA A 628 7.65 -21.07 15.92
N THR A 629 7.45 -21.59 14.71
CA THR A 629 8.53 -21.79 13.73
C THR A 629 8.87 -20.51 12.98
N LEU A 630 9.93 -20.56 12.20
CA LEU A 630 10.43 -19.44 11.41
C LEU A 630 9.69 -19.36 10.07
N MET A 631 9.42 -18.12 9.63
CA MET A 631 8.82 -17.82 8.34
C MET A 631 9.81 -17.01 7.48
N ASP A 632 10.01 -17.41 6.23
CA ASP A 632 10.81 -16.65 5.27
C ASP A 632 10.05 -15.42 4.74
N GLY A 633 10.74 -14.56 3.97
CA GLY A 633 10.14 -13.38 3.34
C GLY A 633 9.09 -13.72 2.25
N GLN A 634 8.92 -14.99 1.89
CA GLN A 634 7.95 -15.48 0.91
C GLN A 634 6.73 -16.15 1.58
N GLY A 635 6.77 -16.32 2.91
CA GLY A 635 5.70 -16.92 3.69
C GLY A 635 5.80 -18.44 3.84
N ASN A 636 6.97 -19.04 3.59
CA ASN A 636 7.20 -20.46 3.84
C ASN A 636 7.67 -20.68 5.29
N TYR A 637 7.34 -21.85 5.86
CA TYR A 637 7.65 -22.24 7.23
C TYR A 637 8.57 -23.46 7.29
N ASP A 638 9.54 -23.54 6.38
CA ASP A 638 10.43 -24.67 6.18
C ASP A 638 11.81 -24.50 6.84
N GLY A 639 12.00 -23.47 7.66
CA GLY A 639 13.27 -23.21 8.34
C GLY A 639 13.63 -24.22 9.43
N ILE A 640 12.65 -24.82 10.10
CA ILE A 640 12.80 -25.81 11.16
C ILE A 640 11.86 -26.99 10.88
N SER A 641 12.41 -28.16 10.61
CA SER A 641 11.66 -29.41 10.35
C SER A 641 11.40 -30.17 11.65
N VAL A 642 10.37 -29.76 12.38
CA VAL A 642 9.91 -30.40 13.63
C VAL A 642 8.41 -30.62 13.55
N SER A 643 7.98 -31.84 13.87
CA SER A 643 6.57 -32.23 13.91
C SER A 643 6.09 -32.55 15.33
N PRO A 644 4.79 -32.55 15.59
CA PRO A 644 4.23 -32.94 16.89
C PRO A 644 4.67 -34.35 17.29
N GLY A 645 5.17 -34.48 18.52
CA GLY A 645 5.75 -35.71 19.06
C GLY A 645 7.28 -35.75 19.02
N ASP A 646 7.92 -34.87 18.26
CA ASP A 646 9.38 -34.77 18.25
C ASP A 646 9.87 -34.09 19.55
N ALA A 647 11.11 -34.41 19.93
CA ALA A 647 11.77 -33.78 21.08
C ALA A 647 12.66 -32.62 20.61
N LEU A 648 12.52 -31.47 21.27
CA LEU A 648 13.41 -30.32 21.12
C LEU A 648 14.43 -30.32 22.24
N SER A 649 15.71 -30.29 21.88
CA SER A 649 16.77 -30.14 22.88
C SER A 649 16.98 -28.65 23.18
N VAL A 650 16.45 -28.23 24.32
CA VAL A 650 16.45 -26.83 24.76
C VAL A 650 17.42 -26.61 25.89
N ARG A 651 18.28 -25.63 25.74
CA ARG A 651 19.19 -25.15 26.79
C ARG A 651 18.48 -24.03 27.55
N ILE A 652 18.10 -24.31 28.77
CA ILE A 652 17.27 -23.44 29.61
C ILE A 652 18.13 -22.82 30.69
N PRO A 653 18.09 -21.48 30.92
CA PRO A 653 18.77 -20.85 32.07
C PRO A 653 18.24 -21.37 33.40
N LYS A 654 19.10 -21.61 34.38
CA LYS A 654 18.71 -21.99 35.73
C LYS A 654 18.12 -20.85 36.54
N THR A 655 18.48 -19.62 36.22
CA THR A 655 18.04 -18.40 36.91
C THR A 655 17.85 -17.26 35.92
N ALA A 656 17.05 -16.27 36.26
CA ALA A 656 16.77 -15.11 35.41
C ALA A 656 17.90 -14.05 35.48
N GLN A 657 19.14 -14.43 35.18
CA GLN A 657 20.29 -13.51 35.20
C GLN A 657 20.48 -12.85 33.83
N THR A 658 20.82 -11.56 33.82
CA THR A 658 20.99 -10.74 32.60
C THR A 658 22.13 -11.23 31.69
N GLU A 659 23.18 -11.76 32.28
CA GLU A 659 24.38 -12.28 31.57
C GLU A 659 24.04 -13.44 30.61
N LEU A 660 22.91 -14.09 30.82
CA LEU A 660 22.42 -15.19 29.98
C LEU A 660 21.91 -14.71 28.61
N LEU A 661 21.71 -13.41 28.42
CA LEU A 661 21.39 -12.83 27.11
C LEU A 661 22.58 -12.89 26.16
N LYS A 662 23.81 -12.92 26.68
CA LYS A 662 25.02 -13.14 25.93
C LYS A 662 25.25 -14.65 25.80
N PHE A 663 25.34 -15.19 24.61
CA PHE A 663 25.46 -16.64 24.33
C PHE A 663 26.74 -17.30 24.86
N GLN A 664 27.62 -16.54 25.45
CA GLN A 664 28.93 -17.00 25.94
C GLN A 664 28.92 -17.40 27.43
N GLY A 665 27.71 -17.60 27.99
CA GLY A 665 27.60 -18.01 29.40
C GLY A 665 28.17 -19.40 29.66
N GLU A 666 28.70 -19.63 30.84
CA GLU A 666 29.22 -20.93 31.28
C GLU A 666 28.12 -21.98 31.28
N ASP A 667 28.41 -23.20 30.82
CA ASP A 667 27.47 -24.33 30.83
C ASP A 667 26.84 -24.61 32.20
N SER A 668 27.49 -24.20 33.26
CA SER A 668 27.00 -24.30 34.64
C SER A 668 25.72 -23.51 34.90
N LEU A 669 25.49 -22.42 34.17
CA LEU A 669 24.31 -21.55 34.28
C LEU A 669 23.06 -22.10 33.59
N TYR A 670 23.24 -23.12 32.77
CA TYR A 670 22.16 -23.71 31.97
C TYR A 670 21.88 -25.15 32.40
N GLN A 671 20.67 -25.59 32.12
CA GLN A 671 20.28 -26.99 32.10
C GLN A 671 19.76 -27.36 30.72
N ASN A 672 20.12 -28.57 30.25
CA ASN A 672 19.54 -29.11 29.03
C ASN A 672 18.24 -29.82 29.39
N SER A 673 17.23 -29.60 28.63
CA SER A 673 15.93 -30.27 28.75
C SER A 673 15.43 -30.68 27.37
N ASP A 674 15.00 -31.91 27.24
CA ASP A 674 14.32 -32.38 26.05
C ASP A 674 12.81 -32.18 26.26
N LEU A 675 12.23 -31.31 25.49
CA LEU A 675 10.82 -30.93 25.57
C LEU A 675 10.08 -31.49 24.35
N GLN A 676 9.02 -32.24 24.56
CA GLN A 676 8.22 -32.74 23.46
C GLN A 676 7.33 -31.66 22.88
N VAL A 677 7.26 -31.61 21.53
CA VAL A 677 6.40 -30.68 20.82
C VAL A 677 5.00 -31.24 20.73
N GLN A 678 4.01 -30.48 21.23
CA GLN A 678 2.60 -30.83 21.07
C GLN A 678 2.03 -30.28 19.76
N ALA A 679 2.42 -29.06 19.40
CA ALA A 679 1.93 -28.34 18.24
C ALA A 679 3.01 -27.43 17.64
N VAL A 680 2.90 -27.16 16.34
CA VAL A 680 3.68 -26.17 15.62
C VAL A 680 2.74 -25.07 15.16
N VAL A 681 3.10 -23.79 15.44
CA VAL A 681 2.33 -22.62 15.05
C VAL A 681 3.14 -21.69 14.18
N SER A 682 2.47 -20.88 13.37
CA SER A 682 3.10 -19.95 12.43
C SER A 682 3.67 -18.68 13.10
N ARG A 683 3.21 -18.37 14.32
CA ARG A 683 3.65 -17.16 15.05
C ARG A 683 3.29 -17.24 16.53
N THR A 684 3.91 -16.36 17.31
CA THR A 684 3.53 -16.08 18.69
C THR A 684 2.39 -15.06 18.76
N LEU A 685 1.65 -15.01 19.87
CA LEU A 685 0.65 -13.99 20.13
C LEU A 685 1.27 -12.70 20.69
N ALA A 686 2.24 -12.84 21.59
CA ALA A 686 2.90 -11.71 22.21
C ALA A 686 4.39 -11.75 21.87
N ARG A 687 5.01 -10.59 21.76
CA ARG A 687 6.42 -10.43 21.46
C ARG A 687 7.08 -9.58 22.52
N VAL A 688 8.29 -9.94 22.84
CA VAL A 688 9.19 -9.15 23.68
C VAL A 688 10.36 -8.76 22.78
N ASP A 689 10.24 -7.62 22.09
CA ASP A 689 11.18 -7.20 21.05
C ASP A 689 12.57 -6.79 21.58
N GLN A 690 12.67 -6.56 22.87
CA GLN A 690 13.91 -6.10 23.53
C GLN A 690 15.09 -7.06 23.40
N PHE A 691 14.83 -8.39 23.23
CA PHE A 691 15.89 -9.39 23.27
C PHE A 691 16.21 -9.95 21.89
N TYR A 692 15.37 -10.81 21.35
CA TYR A 692 15.71 -11.51 20.10
C TYR A 692 14.85 -11.13 18.88
N GLY A 693 13.82 -10.31 19.06
CA GLY A 693 13.00 -9.78 17.99
C GLY A 693 12.30 -10.85 17.12
N ASP A 694 11.85 -10.44 15.97
CA ASP A 694 11.04 -11.25 15.04
C ASP A 694 11.79 -12.40 14.35
N GLY A 695 13.11 -12.35 14.31
CA GLY A 695 13.95 -13.35 13.64
C GLY A 695 14.29 -14.57 14.50
N ALA A 696 13.72 -14.71 15.71
CA ALA A 696 13.98 -15.86 16.59
C ALA A 696 12.80 -16.81 16.59
N ALA A 697 13.06 -18.12 16.50
CA ALA A 697 12.09 -19.14 16.82
C ALA A 697 11.61 -18.98 18.28
N SER A 698 10.41 -19.42 18.59
CA SER A 698 9.87 -19.24 19.92
C SER A 698 9.26 -20.53 20.45
N ILE A 699 9.48 -20.79 21.73
CA ILE A 699 8.88 -21.88 22.47
C ILE A 699 7.77 -21.29 23.35
N ILE A 700 6.60 -21.88 23.31
CA ILE A 700 5.46 -21.43 24.10
C ILE A 700 5.11 -22.51 25.12
N MET A 701 5.01 -22.07 26.37
CA MET A 701 4.72 -22.92 27.53
C MET A 701 3.50 -22.38 28.30
N THR A 702 2.96 -23.18 29.21
CA THR A 702 1.98 -22.69 30.17
C THR A 702 2.68 -21.81 31.22
N ASN A 703 1.91 -20.92 31.87
CA ASN A 703 2.42 -20.11 32.97
C ASN A 703 2.94 -20.95 34.15
N GLU A 704 2.37 -22.13 34.38
CA GLU A 704 2.81 -23.08 35.40
C GLU A 704 4.17 -23.68 35.06
N GLN A 705 4.42 -24.07 33.80
CA GLN A 705 5.72 -24.55 33.34
C GLN A 705 6.79 -23.46 33.48
N MET A 706 6.48 -22.19 33.17
CA MET A 706 7.41 -21.06 33.34
C MET A 706 7.80 -20.89 34.83
N LYS A 707 6.86 -21.04 35.73
CA LYS A 707 7.14 -21.03 37.18
C LYS A 707 8.00 -22.26 37.58
N LYS A 708 7.66 -23.44 37.09
CA LYS A 708 8.37 -24.70 37.39
C LYS A 708 9.82 -24.65 36.94
N TYR A 709 10.08 -24.21 35.70
CA TYR A 709 11.43 -24.21 35.10
C TYR A 709 12.31 -23.04 35.53
N PHE A 710 11.71 -21.85 35.67
CA PHE A 710 12.46 -20.61 35.85
C PHE A 710 12.20 -19.89 37.15
N GLY A 711 11.22 -20.31 37.94
CA GLY A 711 10.82 -19.61 39.17
C GLY A 711 10.17 -18.24 38.95
N ILE A 712 9.71 -17.95 37.70
CA ILE A 712 9.16 -16.65 37.33
C ILE A 712 7.70 -16.58 37.77
N GLU A 713 7.39 -15.60 38.63
CA GLU A 713 6.03 -15.33 39.07
C GLU A 713 5.40 -14.06 38.50
N GLY A 714 6.24 -13.08 38.11
CA GLY A 714 5.81 -11.81 37.43
C GLY A 714 5.66 -11.95 35.94
N TYR A 715 5.32 -10.85 35.30
CA TYR A 715 5.09 -10.76 33.88
C TYR A 715 6.08 -9.78 33.21
N ARG A 716 6.47 -10.04 31.99
CA ARG A 716 7.30 -9.13 31.21
C ARG A 716 6.47 -8.12 30.44
N THR A 717 5.32 -8.57 29.97
CA THR A 717 4.39 -7.77 29.18
C THR A 717 2.95 -8.11 29.57
N ILE A 718 2.08 -7.13 29.57
CA ILE A 718 0.64 -7.28 29.74
C ILE A 718 -0.04 -6.59 28.57
N SER A 719 -0.72 -7.37 27.75
CA SER A 719 -1.47 -6.92 26.59
C SER A 719 -2.94 -6.70 26.95
N ILE A 720 -3.47 -5.53 26.64
CA ILE A 720 -4.79 -5.10 27.09
C ILE A 720 -5.65 -4.72 25.90
N ALA A 721 -6.84 -5.31 25.78
CA ALA A 721 -7.87 -4.92 24.83
C ALA A 721 -8.99 -4.13 25.53
N LEU A 722 -9.49 -3.10 24.85
CA LEU A 722 -10.56 -2.23 25.32
C LEU A 722 -11.92 -2.69 24.81
N LYS A 723 -12.96 -2.50 25.61
CA LYS A 723 -14.35 -2.65 25.13
C LYS A 723 -14.67 -1.58 24.08
N GLU A 724 -15.58 -1.93 23.19
CA GLU A 724 -16.10 -0.99 22.19
C GLU A 724 -16.67 0.27 22.91
N HIS A 725 -16.21 1.44 22.48
CA HIS A 725 -16.54 2.75 23.08
C HIS A 725 -15.96 3.05 24.47
N ALA A 726 -14.99 2.29 24.97
CA ALA A 726 -14.28 2.66 26.18
C ALA A 726 -13.48 3.96 26.01
N ASP A 727 -13.37 4.77 27.07
CA ASP A 727 -12.49 5.93 27.08
C ASP A 727 -11.04 5.47 27.31
N ALA A 728 -10.31 5.28 26.21
CA ALA A 728 -8.92 4.81 26.22
C ALA A 728 -8.02 5.68 27.11
N VAL A 729 -8.22 7.00 27.14
CA VAL A 729 -7.39 7.93 27.92
C VAL A 729 -7.62 7.71 29.42
N ALA A 730 -8.89 7.62 29.84
CA ALA A 730 -9.22 7.40 31.24
C ALA A 730 -8.70 6.04 31.72
N VAL A 731 -8.88 4.98 30.90
CA VAL A 731 -8.38 3.63 31.20
C VAL A 731 -6.86 3.60 31.30
N THR A 732 -6.16 4.23 30.34
CA THR A 732 -4.69 4.31 30.36
C THR A 732 -4.18 5.02 31.62
N ASP A 733 -4.86 6.10 32.07
CA ASP A 733 -4.49 6.79 33.30
C ASP A 733 -4.72 5.95 34.55
N GLU A 734 -5.75 5.08 34.58
CA GLU A 734 -5.95 4.11 35.66
C GLU A 734 -4.88 3.03 35.66
N ILE A 735 -4.53 2.48 34.51
CA ILE A 735 -3.44 1.51 34.35
C ILE A 735 -2.11 2.09 34.86
N ARG A 736 -1.80 3.34 34.50
CA ARG A 736 -0.58 4.02 34.97
C ARG A 736 -0.52 4.14 36.48
N LYS A 737 -1.65 4.34 37.15
CA LYS A 737 -1.70 4.37 38.61
C LYS A 737 -1.39 3.00 39.21
N VAL A 738 -1.84 1.91 38.59
CA VAL A 738 -1.56 0.55 39.05
C VAL A 738 -0.07 0.22 39.01
N VAL A 739 0.62 0.65 37.94
CA VAL A 739 2.05 0.36 37.75
C VAL A 739 2.99 1.47 38.22
N PHE A 740 2.46 2.51 38.86
CA PHE A 740 3.24 3.69 39.29
C PHE A 740 4.45 3.36 40.17
N GLY A 741 4.38 2.28 40.94
CA GLY A 741 5.48 1.85 41.82
C GLY A 741 6.39 0.76 41.24
N VAL A 742 6.20 0.37 39.98
CA VAL A 742 7.02 -0.63 39.29
C VAL A 742 8.13 0.09 38.52
N SER A 743 9.41 -0.23 38.81
CA SER A 743 10.56 0.36 38.12
C SER A 743 10.51 -0.04 36.64
N ASP A 744 10.98 0.83 35.77
CA ASP A 744 11.16 0.58 34.33
C ASP A 744 9.91 0.12 33.57
N CYS A 745 8.73 0.28 34.16
CA CYS A 745 7.46 -0.12 33.57
C CYS A 745 6.90 0.98 32.65
N VAL A 746 6.66 0.64 31.41
CA VAL A 746 6.13 1.55 30.37
C VAL A 746 4.72 1.18 29.98
N VAL A 747 3.83 2.17 29.89
CA VAL A 747 2.45 2.01 29.41
C VAL A 747 2.30 2.69 28.04
N LYS A 748 2.05 1.92 26.99
CA LYS A 748 1.94 2.34 25.60
C LYS A 748 0.51 2.20 25.09
N ASP A 749 -0.09 3.30 24.64
CA ASP A 749 -1.45 3.35 24.09
C ASP A 749 -1.40 3.43 22.57
N TYR A 750 -1.91 2.40 21.88
CA TYR A 750 -1.93 2.29 20.42
C TYR A 750 -3.22 2.82 19.79
N THR A 751 -4.26 3.13 20.58
CA THR A 751 -5.60 3.46 20.06
C THR A 751 -5.59 4.72 19.19
N GLU A 752 -4.76 5.71 19.53
CA GLU A 752 -4.64 6.93 18.74
C GLU A 752 -3.92 6.68 17.41
N GLN A 753 -2.86 5.88 17.41
CA GLN A 753 -2.15 5.48 16.20
C GLN A 753 -3.08 4.72 15.24
N ILE A 754 -3.89 3.80 15.76
CA ILE A 754 -4.89 3.06 14.98
C ILE A 754 -5.94 4.01 14.39
N LYS A 755 -6.45 4.97 15.17
CA LYS A 755 -7.40 5.99 14.69
C LYS A 755 -6.81 6.81 13.54
N VAL A 756 -5.57 7.26 13.68
CA VAL A 756 -4.85 8.03 12.65
C VAL A 756 -4.65 7.18 11.39
N GLN A 757 -4.20 5.93 11.53
CA GLN A 757 -4.01 5.03 10.40
C GLN A 757 -5.32 4.68 9.68
N ASN A 758 -6.37 4.42 10.43
CA ASN A 758 -7.70 4.18 9.87
C ASN A 758 -8.27 5.41 9.17
N PHE A 759 -7.99 6.61 9.67
CA PHE A 759 -8.34 7.85 9.00
C PHE A 759 -7.62 7.95 7.64
N TYR A 760 -6.31 7.73 7.59
CA TYR A 760 -5.54 7.73 6.33
C TYR A 760 -6.03 6.65 5.36
N LEU A 761 -6.31 5.44 5.86
CA LEU A 761 -6.85 4.36 5.05
C LEU A 761 -8.21 4.73 4.44
N ASN A 762 -9.12 5.27 5.26
CA ASN A 762 -10.43 5.71 4.81
C ASN A 762 -10.34 6.77 3.71
N GLN A 763 -9.39 7.68 3.85
CA GLN A 763 -9.16 8.71 2.83
C GLN A 763 -8.64 8.09 1.53
N LYS A 764 -7.65 7.19 1.56
CA LYS A 764 -7.19 6.44 0.37
C LYS A 764 -8.35 5.72 -0.30
N MET A 765 -9.21 5.08 0.48
CA MET A 765 -10.35 4.34 -0.04
C MET A 765 -11.42 5.26 -0.62
N LEU A 766 -11.61 6.45 -0.07
CA LEU A 766 -12.49 7.47 -0.65
C LEU A 766 -12.09 7.82 -2.09
N PHE A 767 -10.79 7.85 -2.36
CA PHE A 767 -10.28 8.04 -3.72
C PHE A 767 -10.71 6.91 -4.67
N PHE A 768 -10.54 5.64 -4.28
CA PHE A 768 -10.97 4.51 -5.09
C PHE A 768 -12.48 4.44 -5.26
N TYR A 769 -13.26 4.77 -4.22
CA TYR A 769 -14.70 4.93 -4.32
C TYR A 769 -15.10 6.07 -5.26
N GLY A 770 -14.33 7.16 -5.26
CA GLY A 770 -14.50 8.26 -6.21
C GLY A 770 -14.34 7.80 -7.66
N ILE A 771 -13.31 7.02 -7.96
CA ILE A 771 -13.10 6.42 -9.29
C ILE A 771 -14.29 5.52 -9.65
N ALA A 772 -14.68 4.62 -8.75
CA ALA A 772 -15.79 3.70 -8.96
C ALA A 772 -17.10 4.46 -9.21
N PHE A 773 -17.36 5.54 -8.47
CA PHE A 773 -18.52 6.42 -8.65
C PHE A 773 -18.54 7.07 -10.04
N VAL A 774 -17.41 7.62 -10.49
CA VAL A 774 -17.33 8.23 -11.82
C VAL A 774 -17.56 7.18 -12.91
N LEU A 775 -17.03 5.97 -12.75
CA LEU A 775 -17.29 4.85 -13.68
C LEU A 775 -18.78 4.46 -13.70
N LEU A 776 -19.46 4.51 -12.56
CA LEU A 776 -20.93 4.31 -12.49
C LEU A 776 -21.69 5.43 -13.21
N VAL A 777 -21.28 6.69 -13.08
CA VAL A 777 -21.88 7.84 -13.81
C VAL A 777 -21.68 7.67 -15.32
N ILE A 778 -20.50 7.27 -15.76
CA ILE A 778 -20.22 6.96 -17.17
C ILE A 778 -21.12 5.81 -17.65
N SER A 779 -21.29 4.77 -16.86
CA SER A 779 -22.18 3.65 -17.17
C SER A 779 -23.64 4.09 -17.27
N LEU A 780 -24.09 5.00 -16.40
CA LEU A 780 -25.43 5.62 -16.48
C LEU A 780 -25.62 6.37 -17.82
N LEU A 781 -24.65 7.20 -18.21
CA LEU A 781 -24.70 7.92 -19.49
C LEU A 781 -24.74 6.96 -20.68
N HIS A 782 -23.96 5.87 -20.63
CA HIS A 782 -23.95 4.82 -21.64
C HIS A 782 -25.32 4.14 -21.75
N ILE A 783 -25.93 3.78 -20.61
CA ILE A 783 -27.24 3.14 -20.56
C ILE A 783 -28.32 4.09 -21.10
N MET A 784 -28.34 5.36 -20.66
CA MET A 784 -29.26 6.37 -21.14
C MET A 784 -29.22 6.52 -22.65
N ASN A 785 -28.02 6.64 -23.21
CA ASN A 785 -27.83 6.75 -24.65
C ASN A 785 -28.24 5.49 -25.40
N SER A 786 -27.89 4.31 -24.88
CA SER A 786 -28.30 3.02 -25.46
C SER A 786 -29.81 2.82 -25.42
N MET A 787 -30.48 3.25 -24.35
CA MET A 787 -31.95 3.20 -24.22
C MET A 787 -32.64 4.21 -25.12
N GLN A 788 -32.10 5.44 -25.21
CA GLN A 788 -32.65 6.42 -26.20
C GLN A 788 -32.57 5.88 -27.60
N TYR A 789 -31.46 5.22 -27.98
CA TYR A 789 -31.32 4.59 -29.27
C TYR A 789 -32.31 3.42 -29.45
N LEU A 790 -32.45 2.52 -28.47
CA LEU A 790 -33.38 1.39 -28.54
C LEU A 790 -34.82 1.85 -28.66
N VAL A 791 -35.19 2.89 -27.92
CA VAL A 791 -36.52 3.50 -27.98
C VAL A 791 -36.77 4.19 -29.33
N ALA A 792 -35.83 4.99 -29.81
CA ALA A 792 -35.93 5.66 -31.10
C ALA A 792 -35.98 4.67 -32.26
N ALA A 793 -35.22 3.60 -32.26
CA ALA A 793 -35.21 2.57 -33.28
C ALA A 793 -36.50 1.73 -33.34
N ARG A 794 -37.32 1.81 -32.31
CA ARG A 794 -38.61 1.12 -32.19
C ARG A 794 -39.79 2.11 -32.21
N LYS A 795 -39.55 3.34 -32.57
CA LYS A 795 -40.55 4.44 -32.59
C LYS A 795 -41.80 4.04 -33.35
N HIS A 796 -41.64 3.48 -34.55
CA HIS A 796 -42.75 2.98 -35.40
C HIS A 796 -43.55 1.84 -34.70
N GLU A 797 -42.86 0.84 -34.09
CA GLU A 797 -43.51 -0.23 -33.35
C GLU A 797 -44.30 0.32 -32.15
N PHE A 798 -43.77 1.31 -31.46
CA PHE A 798 -44.44 1.99 -30.35
C PHE A 798 -45.61 2.85 -30.80
N GLY A 799 -45.49 3.49 -31.95
CA GLY A 799 -46.61 4.19 -32.60
C GLY A 799 -47.78 3.26 -32.87
N ILE A 800 -47.52 2.08 -33.45
CA ILE A 800 -48.54 1.05 -33.70
C ILE A 800 -49.16 0.56 -32.39
N LEU A 801 -48.37 0.29 -31.34
CA LEU A 801 -48.89 -0.14 -30.02
C LEU A 801 -49.79 0.93 -29.38
N ARG A 802 -49.45 2.23 -29.52
CA ARG A 802 -50.28 3.35 -29.05
C ARG A 802 -51.59 3.48 -29.87
N ALA A 803 -51.49 3.28 -31.18
CA ALA A 803 -52.67 3.26 -32.05
C ALA A 803 -53.62 2.08 -31.76
N MET A 804 -53.07 0.96 -31.28
CA MET A 804 -53.85 -0.21 -30.82
C MET A 804 -54.43 -0.04 -29.42
N GLY A 805 -54.24 1.13 -28.77
CA GLY A 805 -54.90 1.46 -27.50
C GLY A 805 -54.05 1.24 -26.24
N ILE A 806 -52.74 1.08 -26.36
CA ILE A 806 -51.88 1.10 -25.18
C ILE A 806 -51.91 2.50 -24.54
N THR A 807 -52.25 2.56 -23.24
CA THR A 807 -52.22 3.81 -22.47
C THR A 807 -50.81 4.29 -22.20
N ASP A 808 -50.60 5.61 -21.99
CA ASP A 808 -49.30 6.17 -21.67
C ASP A 808 -48.73 5.57 -20.36
N SER A 809 -49.60 5.22 -19.41
CA SER A 809 -49.18 4.50 -18.19
C SER A 809 -48.77 3.07 -18.49
N GLY A 810 -49.49 2.36 -19.35
CA GLY A 810 -49.10 1.01 -19.80
C GLY A 810 -47.77 1.00 -20.55
N PHE A 811 -47.52 2.02 -21.36
CA PHE A 811 -46.26 2.21 -22.06
C PHE A 811 -45.09 2.48 -21.05
N ARG A 812 -45.28 3.36 -20.07
CA ARG A 812 -44.27 3.62 -19.02
C ARG A 812 -43.96 2.34 -18.23
N ILE A 813 -44.97 1.57 -17.84
CA ILE A 813 -44.78 0.30 -17.09
C ILE A 813 -44.04 -0.71 -17.96
N MET A 814 -44.30 -0.80 -19.23
CA MET A 814 -43.62 -1.69 -20.17
C MET A 814 -42.10 -1.33 -20.24
N LEU A 815 -41.79 -0.06 -20.41
CA LEU A 815 -40.41 0.41 -20.43
C LEU A 815 -39.72 0.18 -19.07
N LEU A 816 -40.40 0.48 -17.95
CA LEU A 816 -39.87 0.25 -16.61
C LEU A 816 -39.55 -1.24 -16.37
N LYS A 817 -40.46 -2.15 -16.77
CA LYS A 817 -40.20 -3.61 -16.74
C LYS A 817 -39.00 -4.00 -17.60
N GLU A 818 -38.76 -3.33 -18.73
CA GLU A 818 -37.58 -3.54 -19.57
C GLU A 818 -36.32 -3.08 -18.85
N GLY A 819 -36.31 -1.88 -18.28
CA GLY A 819 -35.19 -1.35 -17.51
C GLY A 819 -34.82 -2.21 -16.29
N LEU A 820 -35.82 -2.58 -15.48
CA LEU A 820 -35.62 -3.45 -14.33
C LEU A 820 -35.01 -4.82 -14.71
N ARG A 821 -35.43 -5.40 -15.85
CA ARG A 821 -34.81 -6.64 -16.33
C ARG A 821 -33.36 -6.46 -16.72
N TYR A 822 -32.97 -5.34 -17.36
CA TYR A 822 -31.55 -5.01 -17.59
C TYR A 822 -30.79 -4.94 -16.26
N GLY A 823 -31.37 -4.30 -15.24
CA GLY A 823 -30.79 -4.24 -13.91
C GLY A 823 -30.61 -5.62 -13.26
N VAL A 824 -31.62 -6.51 -13.36
CA VAL A 824 -31.52 -7.88 -12.84
C VAL A 824 -30.44 -8.70 -13.55
N TYR A 825 -30.41 -8.70 -14.89
CA TYR A 825 -29.39 -9.44 -15.64
C TYR A 825 -27.98 -8.89 -15.40
N SER A 826 -27.83 -7.57 -15.29
CA SER A 826 -26.56 -6.93 -14.96
C SER A 826 -26.11 -7.30 -13.55
N SER A 827 -27.02 -7.37 -12.58
CA SER A 827 -26.70 -7.79 -11.21
C SER A 827 -26.26 -9.26 -11.13
N ILE A 828 -26.87 -10.15 -11.93
CA ILE A 828 -26.44 -11.56 -12.02
C ILE A 828 -24.99 -11.65 -12.57
N VAL A 829 -24.71 -10.93 -13.66
CA VAL A 829 -23.35 -10.90 -14.25
C VAL A 829 -22.36 -10.23 -13.30
N MET A 830 -22.77 -9.15 -12.63
CA MET A 830 -21.97 -8.48 -11.59
C MET A 830 -21.55 -9.45 -10.47
N ILE A 831 -22.49 -10.22 -9.93
CA ILE A 831 -22.21 -11.21 -8.87
C ILE A 831 -21.21 -12.25 -9.37
N ALA A 832 -21.41 -12.82 -10.56
CA ALA A 832 -20.50 -13.81 -11.12
C ALA A 832 -19.08 -13.26 -11.34
N LEU A 833 -18.95 -12.05 -11.88
CA LEU A 833 -17.67 -11.38 -12.07
C LEU A 833 -17.03 -10.99 -10.73
N TYR A 834 -17.83 -10.49 -9.77
CA TYR A 834 -17.34 -10.13 -8.44
C TYR A 834 -16.74 -11.33 -7.70
N LEU A 835 -17.41 -12.49 -7.72
CA LEU A 835 -16.88 -13.71 -7.09
C LEU A 835 -15.53 -14.15 -7.71
N ALA A 836 -15.37 -13.98 -9.02
CA ALA A 836 -14.08 -14.25 -9.67
C ALA A 836 -13.01 -13.24 -9.25
N VAL A 837 -13.35 -11.94 -9.23
CA VAL A 837 -12.43 -10.87 -8.78
C VAL A 837 -12.09 -11.02 -7.30
N GLN A 838 -13.07 -11.36 -6.45
CA GLN A 838 -12.85 -11.58 -5.03
C GLN A 838 -11.85 -12.71 -4.76
N LYS A 839 -11.97 -13.85 -5.47
CA LYS A 839 -10.99 -14.94 -5.37
C LYS A 839 -9.60 -14.50 -5.82
N MET A 840 -9.51 -13.73 -6.88
CA MET A 840 -8.24 -13.19 -7.36
C MET A 840 -7.63 -12.23 -6.32
N LEU A 841 -8.43 -11.30 -5.78
CA LEU A 841 -7.97 -10.37 -4.74
C LEU A 841 -7.55 -11.09 -3.46
N TYR A 842 -8.30 -12.13 -3.05
CA TYR A 842 -7.94 -12.97 -1.91
C TYR A 842 -6.58 -13.64 -2.12
N TYR A 843 -6.36 -14.23 -3.29
CA TYR A 843 -5.05 -14.81 -3.65
C TYR A 843 -3.92 -13.78 -3.59
N PHE A 844 -4.13 -12.56 -4.12
CA PHE A 844 -3.13 -11.50 -4.03
C PHE A 844 -2.88 -11.06 -2.59
N MET A 845 -3.91 -10.93 -1.76
CA MET A 845 -3.75 -10.57 -0.36
C MET A 845 -2.98 -11.61 0.45
N THR A 846 -3.20 -12.91 0.18
CA THR A 846 -2.54 -14.01 0.91
C THR A 846 -1.11 -14.28 0.43
N HIS A 847 -0.84 -14.22 -0.88
CA HIS A 847 0.43 -14.68 -1.46
C HIS A 847 1.35 -13.55 -1.95
N VAL A 848 0.83 -12.35 -2.17
CA VAL A 848 1.63 -11.23 -2.70
C VAL A 848 1.76 -10.10 -1.67
N PHE A 849 0.64 -9.72 -1.03
CA PHE A 849 0.64 -8.65 -0.02
C PHE A 849 0.82 -9.16 1.40
N LEU A 850 0.79 -10.47 1.60
CA LEU A 850 0.97 -11.15 2.89
C LEU A 850 0.11 -10.53 4.01
N TYR A 851 -1.17 -10.29 3.71
CA TYR A 851 -2.10 -9.75 4.69
C TYR A 851 -2.34 -10.75 5.82
N LEU A 852 -2.34 -10.25 7.03
CA LEU A 852 -2.70 -11.03 8.22
C LEU A 852 -4.22 -11.29 8.22
N HIS A 853 -4.60 -12.57 8.18
CA HIS A 853 -6.00 -13.05 8.26
C HIS A 853 -7.01 -12.34 7.32
N PRO A 854 -6.79 -12.31 5.99
CA PRO A 854 -7.77 -11.75 5.08
C PRO A 854 -9.06 -12.59 5.10
N LYS A 855 -10.21 -11.93 5.25
CA LYS A 855 -11.52 -12.61 5.23
C LYS A 855 -11.84 -13.14 3.85
N SER A 856 -12.07 -14.45 3.73
CA SER A 856 -12.54 -15.08 2.49
C SER A 856 -14.07 -14.96 2.27
N GLY A 857 -14.81 -14.52 3.26
CA GLY A 857 -16.27 -14.44 3.27
C GLY A 857 -16.88 -13.48 2.24
N ILE A 858 -18.08 -13.81 1.75
CA ILE A 858 -18.81 -12.98 0.80
C ILE A 858 -19.48 -11.81 1.55
N GLN A 859 -19.19 -10.58 1.12
CA GLN A 859 -19.81 -9.38 1.67
C GLN A 859 -21.23 -9.17 1.14
N ILE A 860 -22.23 -9.64 1.86
CA ILE A 860 -23.63 -9.63 1.41
C ILE A 860 -24.19 -8.20 1.33
N VAL A 861 -23.90 -7.34 2.30
CA VAL A 861 -24.45 -5.97 2.39
C VAL A 861 -24.03 -5.09 1.20
N PRO A 862 -22.74 -4.96 0.85
CA PRO A 862 -22.33 -4.23 -0.35
C PRO A 862 -22.94 -4.76 -1.65
N ILE A 863 -23.10 -6.09 -1.79
CA ILE A 863 -23.74 -6.72 -2.96
C ILE A 863 -25.19 -6.27 -3.06
N LEU A 864 -25.97 -6.32 -1.96
CA LEU A 864 -27.37 -5.89 -1.95
C LEU A 864 -27.52 -4.41 -2.30
N ILE A 865 -26.67 -3.56 -1.77
CA ILE A 865 -26.64 -2.13 -2.10
C ILE A 865 -26.41 -1.94 -3.60
N MET A 866 -25.44 -2.64 -4.19
CA MET A 866 -25.13 -2.53 -5.61
C MET A 866 -26.23 -3.09 -6.52
N ILE A 867 -26.95 -4.13 -6.11
CA ILE A 867 -28.14 -4.60 -6.81
C ILE A 867 -29.20 -3.48 -6.85
N LEU A 868 -29.46 -2.83 -5.73
CA LEU A 868 -30.43 -1.73 -5.66
C LEU A 868 -29.98 -0.53 -6.54
N VAL A 869 -28.70 -0.18 -6.51
CA VAL A 869 -28.13 0.87 -7.35
C VAL A 869 -28.27 0.54 -8.83
N ASN A 870 -27.97 -0.68 -9.26
CA ASN A 870 -28.10 -1.14 -10.64
C ASN A 870 -29.57 -1.08 -11.12
N LEU A 871 -30.50 -1.51 -10.28
CA LEU A 871 -31.93 -1.42 -10.58
C LEU A 871 -32.39 0.03 -10.72
N ALA A 872 -31.97 0.91 -9.81
CA ALA A 872 -32.30 2.34 -9.82
C ALA A 872 -31.74 3.05 -11.07
N ILE A 873 -30.47 2.79 -11.42
CA ILE A 873 -29.81 3.34 -12.62
C ILE A 873 -30.58 2.92 -13.88
N CYS A 874 -30.90 1.64 -14.01
CA CYS A 874 -31.64 1.13 -15.18
C CYS A 874 -33.05 1.69 -15.26
N ALA A 875 -33.76 1.79 -14.14
CA ALA A 875 -35.11 2.38 -14.09
C ALA A 875 -35.08 3.87 -14.48
N ALA A 876 -34.16 4.64 -13.93
CA ALA A 876 -33.99 6.06 -14.24
C ALA A 876 -33.66 6.29 -15.73
N ALA A 877 -32.70 5.53 -16.28
CA ALA A 877 -32.29 5.62 -17.67
C ALA A 877 -33.45 5.39 -18.64
N VAL A 878 -34.29 4.39 -18.36
CA VAL A 878 -35.42 4.03 -19.19
C VAL A 878 -36.55 5.03 -19.09
N VAL A 879 -36.89 5.52 -17.92
CA VAL A 879 -37.91 6.55 -17.68
C VAL A 879 -37.55 7.85 -18.42
N ILE A 880 -36.31 8.31 -18.30
CA ILE A 880 -35.83 9.53 -18.97
C ILE A 880 -35.86 9.35 -20.49
N SER A 881 -35.45 8.19 -21.00
CA SER A 881 -35.43 7.90 -22.43
C SER A 881 -36.85 7.78 -23.01
N GLY A 882 -37.79 7.22 -22.25
CA GLY A 882 -39.17 7.02 -22.65
C GLY A 882 -39.99 8.33 -22.77
N GLN A 883 -39.64 9.35 -22.00
CA GLN A 883 -40.36 10.64 -22.05
C GLN A 883 -40.31 11.31 -23.43
N SER A 884 -39.26 11.07 -24.20
CA SER A 884 -39.12 11.67 -25.54
C SER A 884 -40.16 11.11 -26.53
N VAL A 885 -40.54 9.84 -26.40
CA VAL A 885 -41.53 9.17 -27.27
C VAL A 885 -42.97 9.55 -26.90
N LEU A 886 -43.19 9.75 -25.60
CA LEU A 886 -44.53 10.15 -25.13
C LEU A 886 -44.91 11.57 -25.53
N LYS A 887 -43.98 12.45 -25.77
CA LYS A 887 -44.20 13.83 -26.21
C LYS A 887 -44.55 13.97 -27.69
N GLU A 888 -44.35 12.90 -28.49
CA GLU A 888 -44.66 12.91 -29.94
C GLU A 888 -46.09 12.45 -30.25
N GLN A 889 -46.66 13.02 -31.28
CA GLN A 889 -48.01 12.60 -31.74
C GLN A 889 -47.93 11.21 -32.34
N VAL A 890 -49.00 10.38 -32.12
CA VAL A 890 -49.05 8.98 -32.57
C VAL A 890 -48.92 8.89 -34.09
N VAL A 891 -49.55 9.85 -34.82
CA VAL A 891 -49.51 9.89 -36.27
C VAL A 891 -48.09 10.07 -36.81
N ASP A 892 -47.33 10.98 -36.21
CA ASP A 892 -45.92 11.23 -36.60
C ASP A 892 -45.03 10.03 -36.32
N ALA A 893 -45.29 9.32 -35.21
CA ALA A 893 -44.55 8.10 -34.85
C ALA A 893 -44.78 6.93 -35.81
N ILE A 894 -45.94 6.88 -36.49
CA ILE A 894 -46.26 5.83 -37.46
C ILE A 894 -45.78 6.21 -38.88
N ARG A 895 -45.72 7.51 -39.18
CA ARG A 895 -45.37 8.00 -40.55
C ARG A 895 -43.86 7.97 -40.80
N GLU A 896 -43.03 8.11 -39.76
CA GLU A 896 -41.59 7.92 -39.85
C GLU A 896 -41.20 6.41 -39.83
#